data_520c299b1e926b430e72ec50db875fbe
#
_entry.id   520c299b1e926b430e72ec50db875fbe
#
_cell.length_a   1.000
_cell.length_b   1.000
_cell.length_c   1.000
_cell.angle_alpha   90.00
_cell.angle_beta   90.00
_cell.angle_gamma   90.00
#
_symmetry.space_group_name_H-M   'P 1'
#
loop_
_entity.id
_entity.type
_entity.pdbx_description
1 polymer ?
#
loop_
_entity_poly.entity_id
_entity_poly.type
_entity_poly.pdbx_seq_one_letter_code
_entity_poly.pdbx_strand_id
1 'polypeptide(L)'
;MKFSKWHIAPAEEADIRRLGEAGYPQLVSQVLAARGISTAEEAAAFLERGRDLTCSPFLMKDMDRAVECISRAISQGRRIAVFGDYDVDGITATVILVDYLKSRGVDVLHYIPRRIEDGYGLGQDAIRSLHEQGVELLITVDCGITGVEEVDFAASLGMDVVITDHHECKDTLPRAAAVVDPHRPDCTYPFPYLAGCGVALKLVLALGGESREEALFSRYCTLAAIGTIADVMPMSGENRIIVSRGLECITQSDFIGLHALLQEAGLVDKAITSVQVGFVLAPRINAAGRMGAADKAADLLLCQDPAEAARLARELCALNRERQAVEQTIYAQAVEQIDHLPPQERSALVLASDTWHQGVVGIVASRLSEKYACPSFMIHLNGTVGKGSCRSWGGFNLFAALERCSDLLLDFGGHELAAGFTIDVANIPAFRQRMNQLVREYQGGGAPEVCLEIDAALTCPSRVTLTEVEALGMLEPYGAGNARPLFCLMGATLERLQSVGQNRHLKLRLSKGSSQFDGIFFSVSPNTCPVAAGSRVDAAFYLQINEFRGNRTVQLQMVDIRPSLTVSTREDECLHLLERCLRGDRLLPKEAVHLLPSRSQCVQLWRALEHTVPPEGLTACYLPLLRELSARLEGADPFLRTAFCLEVFRERQLLTLRQEGDTISITLTGQGKHVRLEESGYLQGLHEVMQPKRGGDHHD
;
A
#
# COMPACT_ATOMS: atom_id res chain seq x y z
N MET A 1 13.49 -9.52 5.12
CA MET A 1 12.82 -8.24 5.44
C MET A 1 12.20 -7.72 4.15
N LYS A 2 10.96 -7.23 4.20
CA LYS A 2 10.27 -6.70 3.01
C LYS A 2 10.84 -5.33 2.58
N PHE A 3 11.28 -4.53 3.55
CA PHE A 3 11.82 -3.19 3.35
C PHE A 3 13.30 -3.15 3.67
N SER A 4 14.10 -2.61 2.77
CA SER A 4 15.54 -2.43 2.96
C SER A 4 15.85 -1.22 3.83
N LYS A 5 14.99 -0.20 3.80
CA LYS A 5 15.18 1.08 4.49
C LYS A 5 13.87 1.59 5.09
N TRP A 6 13.96 2.30 6.20
CA TRP A 6 12.85 3.06 6.77
C TRP A 6 13.18 4.54 6.68
N HIS A 7 12.25 5.30 6.14
CA HIS A 7 12.29 6.75 6.14
C HIS A 7 11.22 7.25 7.10
N ILE A 8 11.64 7.93 8.16
CA ILE A 8 10.75 8.56 9.13
C ILE A 8 10.62 10.02 8.70
N ALA A 9 9.39 10.45 8.39
CA ALA A 9 9.12 11.81 7.97
C ALA A 9 9.61 12.80 9.06
N PRO A 10 10.34 13.84 8.66
CA PRO A 10 10.76 14.86 9.61
C PRO A 10 9.54 15.66 10.08
N ALA A 11 9.44 15.90 11.38
CA ALA A 11 8.42 16.74 11.97
C ALA A 11 9.09 17.63 13.03
N GLU A 12 8.92 18.94 12.92
CA GLU A 12 9.47 19.89 13.87
C GLU A 12 8.67 19.88 15.18
N GLU A 13 9.35 19.75 16.31
CA GLU A 13 8.67 19.77 17.62
C GLU A 13 7.87 21.05 17.87
N ALA A 14 8.31 22.18 17.29
CA ALA A 14 7.61 23.45 17.36
C ALA A 14 6.23 23.38 16.68
N ASP A 15 6.12 22.69 15.55
CA ASP A 15 4.87 22.54 14.81
C ASP A 15 3.92 21.60 15.55
N ILE A 16 4.44 20.47 16.04
CA ILE A 16 3.66 19.52 16.87
C ILE A 16 3.09 20.26 18.11
N ARG A 17 3.91 21.09 18.77
CA ARG A 17 3.47 21.85 19.92
C ARG A 17 2.41 22.88 19.57
N ARG A 18 2.58 23.65 18.46
CA ARG A 18 1.63 24.64 17.99
C ARG A 18 0.26 24.03 17.69
N LEU A 19 0.24 22.87 17.03
CA LEU A 19 -0.99 22.12 16.76
C LEU A 19 -1.63 21.62 18.06
N GLY A 20 -0.83 21.13 19.01
CA GLY A 20 -1.30 20.72 20.33
C GLY A 20 -1.91 21.87 21.15
N GLU A 21 -1.31 23.07 21.11
CA GLU A 21 -1.84 24.29 21.72
C GLU A 21 -3.14 24.74 21.07
N ALA A 22 -3.33 24.47 19.77
CA ALA A 22 -4.58 24.68 19.05
C ALA A 22 -5.67 23.63 19.38
N GLY A 23 -5.37 22.62 20.23
CA GLY A 23 -6.32 21.64 20.72
C GLY A 23 -6.33 20.30 19.97
N TYR A 24 -5.43 20.08 19.02
CA TYR A 24 -5.32 18.78 18.34
C TYR A 24 -4.64 17.74 19.23
N PRO A 25 -5.14 16.48 19.25
CA PRO A 25 -4.50 15.37 19.97
C PRO A 25 -3.07 15.15 19.51
N GLN A 26 -2.22 14.62 20.39
CA GLN A 26 -0.78 14.56 20.13
C GLN A 26 -0.41 13.68 18.93
N LEU A 27 -1.03 12.49 18.78
CA LEU A 27 -0.76 11.63 17.62
C LEU A 27 -1.22 12.27 16.31
N VAL A 28 -2.35 12.99 16.33
CA VAL A 28 -2.84 13.75 15.18
C VAL A 28 -1.87 14.88 14.83
N SER A 29 -1.42 15.66 15.82
CA SER A 29 -0.44 16.75 15.63
C SER A 29 0.88 16.23 15.04
N GLN A 30 1.38 15.08 15.50
CA GLN A 30 2.58 14.46 14.94
C GLN A 30 2.43 14.09 13.47
N VAL A 31 1.29 13.48 13.11
CA VAL A 31 1.02 13.06 11.72
C VAL A 31 0.82 14.28 10.82
N LEU A 32 0.08 15.29 11.26
CA LEU A 32 -0.13 16.54 10.51
C LEU A 32 1.21 17.25 10.24
N ALA A 33 2.04 17.43 11.27
CA ALA A 33 3.35 18.06 11.13
C ALA A 33 4.28 17.25 10.19
N ALA A 34 4.28 15.92 10.29
CA ALA A 34 5.04 15.04 9.40
C ALA A 34 4.60 15.14 7.93
N ARG A 35 3.35 15.53 7.69
CA ARG A 35 2.78 15.76 6.35
C ARG A 35 2.88 17.21 5.88
N GLY A 36 3.63 18.05 6.60
CA GLY A 36 3.87 19.46 6.26
C GLY A 36 2.74 20.42 6.64
N ILE A 37 1.77 19.97 7.46
CA ILE A 37 0.70 20.81 7.99
C ILE A 37 1.14 21.34 9.35
N SER A 38 1.48 22.61 9.43
CA SER A 38 2.19 23.21 10.57
C SER A 38 1.40 24.24 11.36
N THR A 39 0.26 24.72 10.82
CA THR A 39 -0.58 25.73 11.47
C THR A 39 -1.98 25.19 11.77
N ALA A 40 -2.69 25.86 12.70
CA ALA A 40 -4.07 25.49 13.04
C ALA A 40 -5.03 25.73 11.86
N GLU A 41 -4.77 26.74 11.05
CA GLU A 41 -5.55 27.09 9.87
C GLU A 41 -5.41 26.02 8.78
N GLU A 42 -4.18 25.57 8.51
CA GLU A 42 -3.92 24.46 7.56
C GLU A 42 -4.55 23.15 8.06
N ALA A 43 -4.43 22.87 9.36
CA ALA A 43 -5.03 21.68 9.96
C ALA A 43 -6.57 21.73 9.88
N ALA A 44 -7.18 22.86 10.18
CA ALA A 44 -8.61 23.07 10.03
C ALA A 44 -9.06 22.86 8.58
N ALA A 45 -8.38 23.47 7.63
CA ALA A 45 -8.68 23.32 6.20
C ALA A 45 -8.54 21.86 5.71
N PHE A 46 -7.52 21.13 6.19
CA PHE A 46 -7.33 19.71 5.86
C PHE A 46 -8.42 18.81 6.48
N LEU A 47 -8.82 19.10 7.72
CA LEU A 47 -9.78 18.28 8.49
C LEU A 47 -11.23 18.67 8.18
N GLU A 48 -11.47 19.82 7.59
CA GLU A 48 -12.80 20.31 7.25
C GLU A 48 -13.48 19.43 6.20
N ARG A 49 -14.77 19.19 6.39
CA ARG A 49 -15.59 18.29 5.57
C ARG A 49 -16.91 18.94 5.15
N GLY A 50 -16.95 20.25 5.20
CA GLY A 50 -18.12 21.04 4.82
C GLY A 50 -18.41 20.92 3.34
N ARG A 51 -19.68 20.70 2.98
CA ARG A 51 -20.09 20.64 1.58
C ARG A 51 -19.94 21.98 0.86
N ASP A 52 -20.05 23.09 1.58
CA ASP A 52 -19.79 24.45 1.09
C ASP A 52 -18.37 24.64 0.51
N LEU A 53 -17.48 23.73 0.78
CA LEU A 53 -16.13 23.68 0.18
C LEU A 53 -16.10 22.96 -1.19
N THR A 54 -17.20 22.38 -1.66
CA THR A 54 -17.25 21.80 -3.01
C THR A 54 -17.50 22.89 -4.06
N CYS A 55 -16.83 22.78 -5.21
CA CYS A 55 -16.95 23.75 -6.29
C CYS A 55 -18.29 23.60 -7.04
N SER A 56 -18.78 24.72 -7.58
CA SER A 56 -19.97 24.69 -8.45
C SER A 56 -19.72 23.80 -9.67
N PRO A 57 -20.64 22.87 -10.03
CA PRO A 57 -20.49 22.02 -11.22
C PRO A 57 -20.36 22.86 -12.53
N PHE A 58 -20.92 24.05 -12.60
CA PHE A 58 -20.85 24.92 -13.77
C PHE A 58 -19.47 25.56 -14.02
N LEU A 59 -18.48 25.32 -13.13
CA LEU A 59 -17.09 25.66 -13.41
C LEU A 59 -16.41 24.63 -14.33
N MET A 60 -16.99 23.42 -14.48
CA MET A 60 -16.53 22.47 -15.48
C MET A 60 -16.91 22.90 -16.87
N LYS A 61 -15.97 22.82 -17.78
CA LYS A 61 -16.19 23.15 -19.19
C LYS A 61 -17.29 22.30 -19.79
N ASP A 62 -18.18 22.91 -20.58
CA ASP A 62 -19.33 22.30 -21.24
C ASP A 62 -20.43 21.75 -20.31
N MET A 63 -20.36 21.94 -18.98
CA MET A 63 -21.41 21.49 -18.06
C MET A 63 -22.77 22.14 -18.37
N ASP A 64 -22.78 23.43 -18.73
CA ASP A 64 -23.96 24.16 -19.15
C ASP A 64 -24.58 23.56 -20.42
N ARG A 65 -23.73 23.20 -21.42
CA ARG A 65 -24.16 22.56 -22.67
C ARG A 65 -24.69 21.16 -22.41
N ALA A 66 -24.06 20.41 -21.51
CA ALA A 66 -24.52 19.06 -21.12
C ALA A 66 -25.91 19.15 -20.49
N VAL A 67 -26.12 20.08 -19.54
CA VAL A 67 -27.40 20.30 -18.88
C VAL A 67 -28.47 20.73 -19.89
N GLU A 68 -28.15 21.62 -20.83
CA GLU A 68 -29.09 22.08 -21.88
C GLU A 68 -29.49 20.91 -22.80
N CYS A 69 -28.51 20.13 -23.27
CA CYS A 69 -28.75 18.98 -24.17
C CYS A 69 -29.63 17.92 -23.51
N ILE A 70 -29.29 17.50 -22.27
CA ILE A 70 -30.03 16.48 -21.52
C ILE A 70 -31.45 17.01 -21.18
N SER A 71 -31.58 18.26 -20.70
CA SER A 71 -32.89 18.85 -20.36
C SER A 71 -33.80 18.94 -21.59
N ARG A 72 -33.25 19.31 -22.74
CA ARG A 72 -33.97 19.33 -24.02
C ARG A 72 -34.43 17.91 -24.41
N ALA A 73 -33.56 16.89 -24.32
CA ALA A 73 -33.93 15.50 -24.61
C ALA A 73 -35.05 14.99 -23.68
N ILE A 74 -34.98 15.31 -22.38
CA ILE A 74 -36.05 15.00 -21.42
C ILE A 74 -37.36 15.66 -21.80
N SER A 75 -37.34 16.99 -22.10
CA SER A 75 -38.57 17.74 -22.44
C SER A 75 -39.20 17.26 -23.75
N GLN A 76 -38.42 16.73 -24.67
CA GLN A 76 -38.86 16.18 -25.95
C GLN A 76 -39.28 14.69 -25.87
N GLY A 77 -39.10 14.03 -24.71
CA GLY A 77 -39.40 12.60 -24.56
C GLY A 77 -38.47 11.69 -25.35
N ARG A 78 -37.25 12.18 -25.66
CA ARG A 78 -36.26 11.38 -26.40
C ARG A 78 -35.78 10.22 -25.54
N ARG A 79 -35.52 9.07 -26.16
CA ARG A 79 -34.98 7.90 -25.46
C ARG A 79 -33.52 8.10 -25.19
N ILE A 80 -33.12 7.94 -23.91
CA ILE A 80 -31.79 8.21 -23.42
C ILE A 80 -31.13 6.87 -23.04
N ALA A 81 -29.83 6.72 -23.33
CA ALA A 81 -29.02 5.66 -22.75
C ALA A 81 -27.82 6.25 -21.99
N VAL A 82 -27.49 5.63 -20.87
CA VAL A 82 -26.26 5.89 -20.11
C VAL A 82 -25.31 4.74 -20.37
N PHE A 83 -24.13 5.05 -20.89
CA PHE A 83 -23.06 4.11 -21.17
C PHE A 83 -21.93 4.31 -20.16
N GLY A 84 -21.64 3.31 -19.31
CA GLY A 84 -20.60 3.38 -18.31
C GLY A 84 -19.47 2.39 -18.54
N ASP A 85 -18.42 2.45 -17.70
CA ASP A 85 -17.39 1.42 -17.68
C ASP A 85 -17.78 0.25 -16.73
N TYR A 86 -17.07 -0.88 -16.86
CA TYR A 86 -17.34 -2.15 -16.18
C TYR A 86 -16.77 -2.23 -14.76
N ASP A 87 -16.02 -1.26 -14.29
CA ASP A 87 -15.48 -1.24 -12.93
C ASP A 87 -16.40 -0.54 -11.92
N VAL A 88 -15.97 -0.39 -10.68
CA VAL A 88 -16.81 0.19 -9.62
C VAL A 88 -17.13 1.65 -9.89
N ASP A 89 -16.19 2.40 -10.46
CA ASP A 89 -16.40 3.81 -10.75
C ASP A 89 -17.43 4.00 -11.85
N GLY A 90 -17.26 3.32 -12.98
CA GLY A 90 -18.24 3.34 -14.09
C GLY A 90 -19.60 2.81 -13.69
N ILE A 91 -19.67 1.73 -12.89
CA ILE A 91 -20.93 1.18 -12.38
C ILE A 91 -21.64 2.18 -11.48
N THR A 92 -20.92 2.78 -10.50
CA THR A 92 -21.56 3.74 -9.58
C THR A 92 -21.94 5.05 -10.29
N ALA A 93 -21.14 5.52 -11.24
CA ALA A 93 -21.46 6.65 -12.12
C ALA A 93 -22.73 6.41 -12.92
N THR A 94 -22.85 5.21 -13.53
CA THR A 94 -24.04 4.77 -14.26
C THR A 94 -25.28 4.77 -13.37
N VAL A 95 -25.18 4.17 -12.17
CA VAL A 95 -26.30 4.09 -11.23
C VAL A 95 -26.75 5.48 -10.76
N ILE A 96 -25.82 6.38 -10.44
CA ILE A 96 -26.12 7.77 -10.04
C ILE A 96 -26.97 8.46 -11.11
N LEU A 97 -26.55 8.43 -12.36
CA LEU A 97 -27.22 9.12 -13.45
C LEU A 97 -28.54 8.45 -13.84
N VAL A 98 -28.56 7.12 -13.93
CA VAL A 98 -29.78 6.35 -14.28
C VAL A 98 -30.86 6.51 -13.20
N ASP A 99 -30.53 6.39 -11.91
CA ASP A 99 -31.48 6.58 -10.82
C ASP A 99 -32.05 7.99 -10.82
N TYR A 100 -31.20 9.00 -11.04
CA TYR A 100 -31.66 10.40 -11.17
C TYR A 100 -32.62 10.57 -12.34
N LEU A 101 -32.28 10.10 -13.54
CA LEU A 101 -33.15 10.23 -14.73
C LEU A 101 -34.46 9.47 -14.55
N LYS A 102 -34.45 8.24 -13.99
CA LYS A 102 -35.67 7.51 -13.62
C LYS A 102 -36.52 8.27 -12.61
N SER A 103 -35.91 8.93 -11.61
CA SER A 103 -36.65 9.77 -10.65
C SER A 103 -37.35 10.98 -11.28
N ARG A 104 -36.90 11.37 -12.50
CA ARG A 104 -37.52 12.44 -13.32
C ARG A 104 -38.58 11.89 -14.29
N GLY A 105 -38.87 10.57 -14.25
CA GLY A 105 -39.83 9.94 -15.16
C GLY A 105 -39.30 9.66 -16.57
N VAL A 106 -37.98 9.65 -16.75
CA VAL A 106 -37.33 9.39 -18.05
C VAL A 106 -37.23 7.89 -18.28
N ASP A 107 -37.61 7.44 -19.50
CA ASP A 107 -37.30 6.10 -19.98
C ASP A 107 -35.80 6.06 -20.38
N VAL A 108 -34.99 5.54 -19.50
CA VAL A 108 -33.54 5.49 -19.66
C VAL A 108 -33.02 4.08 -19.63
N LEU A 109 -32.23 3.71 -20.66
CA LEU A 109 -31.45 2.48 -20.72
C LEU A 109 -30.08 2.68 -20.08
N HIS A 110 -29.49 1.61 -19.58
CA HIS A 110 -28.07 1.59 -19.24
C HIS A 110 -27.37 0.50 -20.04
N TYR A 111 -26.09 0.73 -20.34
CA TYR A 111 -25.22 -0.21 -20.99
C TYR A 111 -23.85 -0.20 -20.32
N ILE A 112 -23.39 -1.38 -19.94
CA ILE A 112 -22.05 -1.59 -19.37
C ILE A 112 -21.33 -2.60 -20.25
N PRO A 113 -20.18 -2.25 -20.86
CA PRO A 113 -19.47 -3.14 -21.77
C PRO A 113 -18.92 -4.36 -21.02
N ARG A 114 -18.83 -5.47 -21.71
CA ARG A 114 -18.19 -6.70 -21.18
C ARG A 114 -16.69 -6.61 -21.40
N ARG A 115 -15.94 -6.53 -20.30
CA ARG A 115 -14.49 -6.35 -20.28
C ARG A 115 -13.72 -7.24 -21.24
N ILE A 116 -14.14 -8.51 -21.44
CA ILE A 116 -13.42 -9.51 -22.24
C ILE A 116 -13.84 -9.46 -23.71
N GLU A 117 -15.14 -9.26 -23.97
CA GLU A 117 -15.75 -9.31 -25.29
C GLU A 117 -15.66 -7.93 -26.00
N ASP A 118 -16.10 -6.87 -25.31
CA ASP A 118 -16.26 -5.53 -25.91
C ASP A 118 -14.98 -4.66 -25.71
N GLY A 119 -14.17 -4.94 -24.68
CA GLY A 119 -12.99 -4.14 -24.34
C GLY A 119 -13.33 -2.95 -23.44
N TYR A 120 -12.51 -1.90 -23.50
CA TYR A 120 -12.66 -0.66 -22.75
C TYR A 120 -13.21 0.46 -23.66
N GLY A 121 -14.13 1.25 -23.11
CA GLY A 121 -14.67 2.45 -23.74
C GLY A 121 -15.81 2.17 -24.72
N LEU A 122 -16.16 3.19 -25.50
CA LEU A 122 -17.23 3.13 -26.50
C LEU A 122 -16.87 2.16 -27.63
N GLY A 123 -17.84 1.31 -28.02
CA GLY A 123 -17.71 0.43 -29.17
C GLY A 123 -18.80 0.70 -30.20
N GLN A 124 -18.47 0.66 -31.49
CA GLN A 124 -19.46 0.91 -32.58
C GLN A 124 -20.61 -0.09 -32.59
N ASP A 125 -20.37 -1.35 -32.19
CA ASP A 125 -21.42 -2.39 -32.13
C ASP A 125 -22.42 -2.10 -30.99
N ALA A 126 -21.93 -1.61 -29.84
CA ALA A 126 -22.78 -1.18 -28.74
C ALA A 126 -23.62 0.05 -29.14
N ILE A 127 -23.01 1.05 -29.80
CA ILE A 127 -23.72 2.23 -30.32
C ILE A 127 -24.82 1.83 -31.31
N ARG A 128 -24.52 0.91 -32.26
CA ARG A 128 -25.48 0.38 -33.21
C ARG A 128 -26.65 -0.31 -32.52
N SER A 129 -26.36 -1.18 -31.56
CA SER A 129 -27.39 -1.87 -30.76
C SER A 129 -28.29 -0.90 -29.99
N LEU A 130 -27.74 0.17 -29.40
CA LEU A 130 -28.52 1.19 -28.71
C LEU A 130 -29.39 2.00 -29.71
N HIS A 131 -28.84 2.37 -30.86
CA HIS A 131 -29.61 3.04 -31.94
C HIS A 131 -30.79 2.18 -32.42
N GLU A 132 -30.59 0.89 -32.64
CA GLU A 132 -31.66 -0.07 -33.03
C GLU A 132 -32.74 -0.18 -31.95
N GLN A 133 -32.42 0.08 -30.69
CA GLN A 133 -33.37 0.19 -29.58
C GLN A 133 -34.04 1.56 -29.50
N GLY A 134 -33.77 2.48 -30.43
CA GLY A 134 -34.39 3.79 -30.52
C GLY A 134 -33.78 4.84 -29.63
N VAL A 135 -32.52 4.67 -29.16
CA VAL A 135 -31.79 5.67 -28.40
C VAL A 135 -31.42 6.84 -29.31
N GLU A 136 -31.75 8.05 -28.88
CA GLU A 136 -31.48 9.31 -29.57
C GLU A 136 -30.42 10.18 -28.85
N LEU A 137 -30.25 9.98 -27.54
CA LEU A 137 -29.19 10.64 -26.75
C LEU A 137 -28.40 9.58 -26.00
N LEU A 138 -27.10 9.53 -26.23
CA LEU A 138 -26.15 8.71 -25.50
C LEU A 138 -25.38 9.60 -24.51
N ILE A 139 -25.39 9.23 -23.24
CA ILE A 139 -24.58 9.91 -22.20
C ILE A 139 -23.52 8.91 -21.71
N THR A 140 -22.25 9.22 -21.88
CA THR A 140 -21.18 8.40 -21.32
C THR A 140 -20.81 8.86 -19.92
N VAL A 141 -20.46 7.92 -19.06
CA VAL A 141 -19.96 8.18 -17.72
C VAL A 141 -18.71 7.32 -17.49
N ASP A 142 -17.64 7.94 -16.97
CA ASP A 142 -16.36 7.29 -16.71
C ASP A 142 -15.70 6.69 -17.96
N CYS A 143 -16.02 7.20 -19.13
CA CYS A 143 -15.43 6.80 -20.40
C CYS A 143 -15.85 7.75 -21.51
N GLY A 144 -15.17 7.65 -22.66
CA GLY A 144 -15.61 8.32 -23.91
C GLY A 144 -14.72 9.46 -24.36
N ILE A 145 -13.85 10.03 -23.50
CA ILE A 145 -12.99 11.17 -23.86
C ILE A 145 -12.02 10.85 -25.01
N THR A 146 -11.69 9.58 -25.21
CA THR A 146 -10.80 9.12 -26.28
C THR A 146 -11.53 8.58 -27.49
N GLY A 147 -12.88 8.48 -27.48
CA GLY A 147 -13.72 7.82 -28.47
C GLY A 147 -14.12 8.72 -29.63
N VAL A 148 -13.16 9.29 -30.36
CA VAL A 148 -13.41 10.24 -31.47
C VAL A 148 -14.19 9.57 -32.61
N GLU A 149 -13.75 8.38 -33.07
CA GLU A 149 -14.37 7.66 -34.18
C GLU A 149 -15.76 7.13 -33.79
N GLU A 150 -15.95 6.70 -32.56
CA GLU A 150 -17.19 6.18 -32.02
C GLU A 150 -18.24 7.29 -31.91
N VAL A 151 -17.85 8.48 -31.48
CA VAL A 151 -18.74 9.64 -31.41
C VAL A 151 -19.13 10.13 -32.82
N ASP A 152 -18.19 10.17 -33.77
CA ASP A 152 -18.49 10.48 -35.18
C ASP A 152 -19.43 9.39 -35.77
N PHE A 153 -19.27 8.13 -35.39
CA PHE A 153 -20.17 7.06 -35.79
C PHE A 153 -21.58 7.24 -35.21
N ALA A 154 -21.72 7.56 -33.91
CA ALA A 154 -23.02 7.87 -33.29
C ALA A 154 -23.71 9.05 -33.98
N ALA A 155 -22.97 10.12 -34.26
CA ALA A 155 -23.48 11.26 -35.01
C ALA A 155 -23.96 10.88 -36.43
N SER A 156 -23.28 9.97 -37.11
CA SER A 156 -23.71 9.45 -38.43
C SER A 156 -25.06 8.70 -38.40
N LEU A 157 -25.42 8.16 -37.23
CA LEU A 157 -26.72 7.52 -36.98
C LEU A 157 -27.80 8.51 -36.49
N GLY A 158 -27.46 9.81 -36.33
CA GLY A 158 -28.38 10.83 -35.86
C GLY A 158 -28.54 10.87 -34.32
N MET A 159 -27.63 10.24 -33.57
CA MET A 159 -27.60 10.26 -32.10
C MET A 159 -26.79 11.45 -31.61
N ASP A 160 -27.33 12.17 -30.64
CA ASP A 160 -26.53 13.11 -29.86
C ASP A 160 -25.69 12.37 -28.81
N VAL A 161 -24.49 12.86 -28.51
CA VAL A 161 -23.62 12.29 -27.49
C VAL A 161 -23.24 13.39 -26.47
N VAL A 162 -23.36 13.08 -25.18
CA VAL A 162 -22.81 13.88 -24.07
C VAL A 162 -21.78 12.99 -23.37
N ILE A 163 -20.56 13.46 -23.30
CA ILE A 163 -19.46 12.76 -22.62
C ILE A 163 -19.28 13.34 -21.22
N THR A 164 -19.24 12.46 -20.20
CA THR A 164 -18.71 12.78 -18.89
C THR A 164 -17.61 11.79 -18.54
N ASP A 165 -16.40 12.29 -18.30
CA ASP A 165 -15.21 11.48 -18.11
C ASP A 165 -14.26 12.18 -17.13
N HIS A 166 -13.20 11.50 -16.71
CA HIS A 166 -12.13 12.02 -15.87
C HIS A 166 -10.75 11.52 -16.29
N HIS A 167 -10.67 10.80 -17.40
CA HIS A 167 -9.41 10.28 -17.92
C HIS A 167 -8.62 11.35 -18.68
N GLU A 168 -7.32 11.11 -18.87
CA GLU A 168 -6.45 11.99 -19.63
C GLU A 168 -6.92 12.16 -21.08
N CYS A 169 -6.97 13.40 -21.53
CA CYS A 169 -7.37 13.75 -22.88
C CYS A 169 -6.29 13.43 -23.91
N LYS A 170 -6.70 13.01 -25.10
CA LYS A 170 -5.83 13.01 -26.28
C LYS A 170 -5.77 14.39 -26.94
N ASP A 171 -4.85 14.58 -27.89
CA ASP A 171 -4.70 15.82 -28.66
C ASP A 171 -6.01 16.27 -29.35
N THR A 172 -6.85 15.30 -29.73
CA THR A 172 -8.14 15.56 -30.39
C THR A 172 -9.28 15.07 -29.52
N LEU A 173 -10.19 15.99 -29.15
CA LEU A 173 -11.40 15.67 -28.42
C LEU A 173 -12.52 15.20 -29.35
N PRO A 174 -13.43 14.30 -28.90
CA PRO A 174 -14.63 13.90 -29.62
C PRO A 174 -15.56 15.09 -29.91
N ARG A 175 -16.22 15.09 -31.06
CA ARG A 175 -17.18 16.13 -31.48
C ARG A 175 -18.58 15.86 -30.91
N ALA A 176 -18.66 15.68 -29.60
CA ALA A 176 -19.95 15.48 -28.91
C ALA A 176 -20.73 16.78 -28.72
N ALA A 177 -22.01 16.68 -28.37
CA ALA A 177 -22.86 17.83 -28.02
C ALA A 177 -22.29 18.59 -26.80
N ALA A 178 -21.72 17.85 -25.84
CA ALA A 178 -20.94 18.38 -24.73
C ALA A 178 -19.88 17.38 -24.31
N VAL A 179 -18.73 17.86 -23.83
CA VAL A 179 -17.62 17.06 -23.28
C VAL A 179 -17.25 17.62 -21.93
N VAL A 180 -17.69 16.95 -20.87
CA VAL A 180 -17.47 17.36 -19.47
C VAL A 180 -16.37 16.49 -18.91
N ASP A 181 -15.18 17.08 -18.75
CA ASP A 181 -14.02 16.39 -18.16
C ASP A 181 -13.12 17.44 -17.50
N PRO A 182 -12.79 17.27 -16.21
CA PRO A 182 -11.93 18.22 -15.49
C PRO A 182 -10.48 18.23 -15.97
N HIS A 183 -9.99 17.16 -16.66
CA HIS A 183 -8.64 17.08 -17.21
C HIS A 183 -8.48 17.75 -18.58
N ARG A 184 -9.54 18.29 -19.17
CA ARG A 184 -9.43 19.02 -20.44
C ARG A 184 -8.49 20.21 -20.30
N PRO A 185 -7.61 20.46 -21.29
CA PRO A 185 -6.66 21.59 -21.24
C PRO A 185 -7.34 22.98 -21.14
N ASP A 186 -8.58 23.09 -21.63
CA ASP A 186 -9.37 24.33 -21.60
C ASP A 186 -10.39 24.38 -20.44
N CYS A 187 -10.33 23.43 -19.50
CA CYS A 187 -11.16 23.40 -18.29
C CYS A 187 -10.48 24.18 -17.15
N THR A 188 -11.23 25.03 -16.48
CA THR A 188 -10.76 25.84 -15.34
C THR A 188 -11.32 25.34 -14.00
N TYR A 189 -11.80 24.11 -13.96
CA TYR A 189 -12.31 23.52 -12.72
C TYR A 189 -11.21 23.42 -11.67
N PRO A 190 -11.41 23.91 -10.43
CA PRO A 190 -10.31 24.03 -9.47
C PRO A 190 -9.77 22.70 -8.96
N PHE A 191 -10.54 21.62 -9.09
CA PHE A 191 -10.18 20.30 -8.59
C PHE A 191 -10.29 19.22 -9.69
N PRO A 192 -9.21 18.96 -10.45
CA PRO A 192 -9.25 18.06 -11.61
C PRO A 192 -9.33 16.57 -11.25
N TYR A 193 -9.14 16.19 -10.00
CA TYR A 193 -8.99 14.80 -9.56
C TYR A 193 -10.29 14.10 -9.15
N LEU A 194 -11.44 14.52 -9.66
CA LEU A 194 -12.68 13.77 -9.44
C LEU A 194 -12.63 12.42 -10.16
N ALA A 195 -13.22 11.38 -9.55
CA ALA A 195 -13.53 10.13 -10.23
C ALA A 195 -14.69 10.31 -11.22
N GLY A 196 -14.90 9.35 -12.14
CA GLY A 196 -16.03 9.38 -13.07
C GLY A 196 -17.39 9.48 -12.37
N CYS A 197 -17.59 8.77 -11.25
CA CYS A 197 -18.78 8.91 -10.39
C CYS A 197 -18.89 10.29 -9.73
N GLY A 198 -17.76 10.93 -9.44
CA GLY A 198 -17.71 12.31 -8.95
C GLY A 198 -18.18 13.30 -10.02
N VAL A 199 -17.76 13.13 -11.27
CA VAL A 199 -18.23 13.93 -12.41
C VAL A 199 -19.72 13.67 -12.67
N ALA A 200 -20.18 12.43 -12.61
CA ALA A 200 -21.60 12.08 -12.72
C ALA A 200 -22.44 12.71 -11.60
N LEU A 201 -21.94 12.72 -10.35
CA LEU A 201 -22.57 13.43 -9.23
C LEU A 201 -22.70 14.93 -9.55
N LYS A 202 -21.64 15.58 -10.04
CA LYS A 202 -21.67 17.00 -10.42
C LYS A 202 -22.69 17.27 -11.53
N LEU A 203 -22.80 16.41 -12.53
CA LEU A 203 -23.82 16.51 -13.57
C LEU A 203 -25.24 16.44 -12.98
N VAL A 204 -25.49 15.51 -12.06
CA VAL A 204 -26.79 15.35 -11.39
C VAL A 204 -27.12 16.60 -10.54
N LEU A 205 -26.13 17.17 -9.84
CA LEU A 205 -26.34 18.43 -9.08
C LEU A 205 -26.69 19.60 -10.02
N ALA A 206 -25.99 19.71 -11.15
CA ALA A 206 -26.27 20.74 -12.16
C ALA A 206 -27.68 20.59 -12.77
N LEU A 207 -28.09 19.36 -13.13
CA LEU A 207 -29.44 19.05 -13.64
C LEU A 207 -30.54 19.30 -12.61
N GLY A 208 -30.25 19.08 -11.34
CA GLY A 208 -31.20 19.27 -10.24
C GLY A 208 -31.43 20.72 -9.85
N GLY A 209 -30.44 21.56 -10.06
CA GLY A 209 -30.43 22.97 -9.69
C GLY A 209 -30.26 23.20 -8.18
N GLU A 210 -29.95 24.46 -7.80
CA GLU A 210 -29.58 24.86 -6.44
C GLU A 210 -30.58 24.41 -5.36
N SER A 211 -31.88 24.51 -5.64
CA SER A 211 -32.90 24.15 -4.65
C SER A 211 -32.94 22.68 -4.25
N ARG A 212 -32.37 21.78 -5.03
CA ARG A 212 -32.33 20.31 -4.80
C ARG A 212 -30.94 19.80 -4.52
N GLU A 213 -29.95 20.64 -4.60
CA GLU A 213 -28.54 20.26 -4.59
C GLU A 213 -28.18 19.50 -3.33
N GLU A 214 -28.60 19.94 -2.12
CA GLU A 214 -28.30 19.24 -0.85
C GLU A 214 -28.93 17.84 -0.78
N ALA A 215 -30.20 17.76 -1.22
CA ALA A 215 -30.90 16.46 -1.20
C ALA A 215 -30.28 15.46 -2.20
N LEU A 216 -29.88 15.93 -3.38
CA LEU A 216 -29.22 15.11 -4.40
C LEU A 216 -27.82 14.71 -3.96
N PHE A 217 -27.05 15.63 -3.37
CA PHE A 217 -25.74 15.32 -2.83
C PHE A 217 -25.85 14.24 -1.74
N SER A 218 -26.73 14.40 -0.76
CA SER A 218 -26.94 13.44 0.33
C SER A 218 -27.38 12.06 -0.19
N ARG A 219 -28.19 12.01 -1.25
CA ARG A 219 -28.63 10.75 -1.85
C ARG A 219 -27.49 10.01 -2.55
N TYR A 220 -26.68 10.73 -3.35
CA TYR A 220 -25.72 10.11 -4.26
C TYR A 220 -24.28 10.09 -3.77
N CYS A 221 -23.92 10.88 -2.73
CA CYS A 221 -22.55 10.92 -2.21
C CYS A 221 -22.03 9.55 -1.76
N THR A 222 -22.91 8.64 -1.32
CA THR A 222 -22.52 7.26 -0.94
C THR A 222 -21.99 6.46 -2.12
N LEU A 223 -22.67 6.49 -3.27
CA LEU A 223 -22.21 5.81 -4.48
C LEU A 223 -20.94 6.47 -5.03
N ALA A 224 -20.92 7.79 -5.06
CA ALA A 224 -19.73 8.55 -5.47
C ALA A 224 -18.52 8.25 -4.57
N ALA A 225 -18.73 8.08 -3.26
CA ALA A 225 -17.66 7.67 -2.35
C ALA A 225 -17.12 6.28 -2.64
N ILE A 226 -18.01 5.33 -2.96
CA ILE A 226 -17.61 3.96 -3.29
C ILE A 226 -16.77 3.92 -4.58
N GLY A 227 -17.19 4.61 -5.65
CA GLY A 227 -16.42 4.71 -6.90
C GLY A 227 -15.09 5.42 -6.69
N THR A 228 -15.08 6.59 -6.06
CA THR A 228 -13.87 7.39 -5.77
C THR A 228 -12.80 6.57 -4.99
N ILE A 229 -13.23 5.78 -3.99
CA ILE A 229 -12.31 4.90 -3.24
C ILE A 229 -11.79 3.76 -4.12
N ALA A 230 -12.67 3.18 -4.93
CA ALA A 230 -12.34 2.01 -5.76
C ALA A 230 -11.39 2.35 -6.90
N ASP A 231 -11.52 3.55 -7.46
CA ASP A 231 -10.66 4.09 -8.50
C ASP A 231 -9.34 4.69 -7.97
N VAL A 232 -9.15 4.61 -6.64
CA VAL A 232 -7.91 5.03 -5.96
C VAL A 232 -7.59 6.52 -6.16
N MET A 233 -8.62 7.36 -6.30
CA MET A 233 -8.45 8.79 -6.47
C MET A 233 -7.88 9.46 -5.20
N PRO A 234 -7.14 10.60 -5.35
CA PRO A 234 -6.55 11.30 -4.21
C PRO A 234 -7.59 11.70 -3.16
N MET A 235 -7.36 11.32 -1.88
CA MET A 235 -8.22 11.66 -0.72
C MET A 235 -7.97 13.10 -0.22
N SER A 236 -8.04 14.05 -1.11
CA SER A 236 -7.88 15.48 -0.85
C SER A 236 -9.01 16.28 -1.48
N GLY A 237 -9.15 17.57 -1.15
CA GLY A 237 -10.13 18.48 -1.73
C GLY A 237 -11.55 17.88 -1.76
N GLU A 238 -12.22 17.98 -2.90
CA GLU A 238 -13.60 17.51 -3.03
C GLU A 238 -13.78 16.01 -2.86
N ASN A 239 -12.81 15.18 -3.28
CA ASN A 239 -12.88 13.74 -3.06
C ASN A 239 -12.96 13.40 -1.58
N ARG A 240 -12.19 14.10 -0.74
CA ARG A 240 -12.22 13.91 0.71
C ARG A 240 -13.60 14.25 1.27
N ILE A 241 -14.23 15.33 0.79
CA ILE A 241 -15.57 15.75 1.22
C ILE A 241 -16.62 14.72 0.78
N ILE A 242 -16.63 14.34 -0.50
CA ILE A 242 -17.56 13.35 -1.05
C ILE A 242 -17.45 12.03 -0.30
N VAL A 243 -16.21 11.55 -0.10
CA VAL A 243 -15.96 10.27 0.57
C VAL A 243 -16.33 10.32 2.05
N SER A 244 -15.98 11.40 2.77
CA SER A 244 -16.37 11.57 4.18
C SER A 244 -17.88 11.51 4.36
N ARG A 245 -18.61 12.33 3.58
CA ARG A 245 -20.08 12.39 3.65
C ARG A 245 -20.72 11.07 3.19
N GLY A 246 -20.19 10.47 2.14
CA GLY A 246 -20.69 9.20 1.63
C GLY A 246 -20.53 8.06 2.64
N LEU A 247 -19.40 7.99 3.35
CA LEU A 247 -19.17 7.00 4.41
C LEU A 247 -20.05 7.22 5.65
N GLU A 248 -20.30 8.48 6.03
CA GLU A 248 -21.24 8.81 7.11
C GLU A 248 -22.68 8.37 6.80
N CYS A 249 -23.09 8.45 5.54
CA CYS A 249 -24.45 8.12 5.08
C CYS A 249 -24.62 6.65 4.62
N ILE A 250 -23.54 5.89 4.48
CA ILE A 250 -23.56 4.57 3.78
C ILE A 250 -24.56 3.56 4.38
N THR A 251 -24.69 3.53 5.70
CA THR A 251 -25.62 2.65 6.41
C THR A 251 -27.06 3.15 6.43
N GLN A 252 -27.29 4.39 6.05
CA GLN A 252 -28.60 5.08 5.99
C GLN A 252 -29.03 5.38 4.54
N SER A 253 -28.29 4.86 3.56
CA SER A 253 -28.54 5.07 2.15
C SER A 253 -29.91 4.50 1.75
N ASP A 254 -30.61 5.13 0.81
CA ASP A 254 -31.89 4.66 0.25
C ASP A 254 -31.73 3.51 -0.76
N PHE A 255 -30.51 3.16 -1.12
CA PHE A 255 -30.24 2.09 -2.08
C PHE A 255 -30.38 0.70 -1.47
N ILE A 256 -31.54 0.04 -1.71
CA ILE A 256 -31.86 -1.31 -1.18
C ILE A 256 -30.78 -2.33 -1.57
N GLY A 257 -30.28 -2.25 -2.81
CA GLY A 257 -29.21 -3.14 -3.29
C GLY A 257 -27.88 -2.95 -2.54
N LEU A 258 -27.53 -1.72 -2.16
CA LEU A 258 -26.36 -1.46 -1.36
C LEU A 258 -26.51 -2.06 0.05
N HIS A 259 -27.68 -1.90 0.67
CA HIS A 259 -27.96 -2.54 1.97
C HIS A 259 -27.86 -4.07 1.91
N ALA A 260 -28.42 -4.70 0.89
CA ALA A 260 -28.31 -6.13 0.70
C ALA A 260 -26.84 -6.59 0.54
N LEU A 261 -26.01 -5.80 -0.17
CA LEU A 261 -24.59 -6.09 -0.32
C LEU A 261 -23.81 -5.91 0.98
N LEU A 262 -24.10 -4.85 1.76
CA LEU A 262 -23.52 -4.64 3.10
C LEU A 262 -23.87 -5.78 4.05
N GLN A 263 -25.11 -6.26 4.02
CA GLN A 263 -25.58 -7.36 4.84
C GLN A 263 -24.84 -8.66 4.48
N GLU A 264 -24.78 -9.02 3.19
CA GLU A 264 -24.08 -10.22 2.74
C GLU A 264 -22.56 -10.14 2.97
N ALA A 265 -21.99 -8.95 2.99
CA ALA A 265 -20.60 -8.70 3.32
C ALA A 265 -20.30 -8.69 4.83
N GLY A 266 -21.32 -8.75 5.71
CA GLY A 266 -21.17 -8.70 7.17
C GLY A 266 -20.71 -7.35 7.71
N LEU A 267 -21.18 -6.25 7.11
CA LEU A 267 -20.77 -4.88 7.41
C LEU A 267 -21.86 -4.03 8.10
N VAL A 268 -23.10 -4.51 8.25
CA VAL A 268 -24.26 -3.71 8.72
C VAL A 268 -24.05 -3.11 10.10
N ASP A 269 -23.44 -3.86 11.03
CA ASP A 269 -23.27 -3.42 12.43
C ASP A 269 -21.89 -2.80 12.70
N LYS A 270 -21.20 -2.33 11.66
CA LYS A 270 -19.84 -1.77 11.79
C LYS A 270 -19.78 -0.35 11.24
N ALA A 271 -18.96 0.47 11.86
CA ALA A 271 -18.56 1.72 11.23
C ALA A 271 -17.78 1.40 9.94
N ILE A 272 -18.25 1.91 8.80
CA ILE A 272 -17.66 1.62 7.49
C ILE A 272 -16.63 2.70 7.18
N THR A 273 -15.40 2.28 6.96
CA THR A 273 -14.27 3.14 6.60
C THR A 273 -13.89 2.93 5.12
N SER A 274 -13.06 3.82 4.58
CA SER A 274 -12.52 3.68 3.22
C SER A 274 -11.80 2.33 3.02
N VAL A 275 -11.17 1.78 4.06
CA VAL A 275 -10.53 0.45 4.01
C VAL A 275 -11.54 -0.67 3.77
N GLN A 276 -12.70 -0.65 4.47
CA GLN A 276 -13.73 -1.66 4.23
C GLN A 276 -14.38 -1.50 2.86
N VAL A 277 -14.58 -0.28 2.39
CA VAL A 277 -15.05 -0.06 1.02
C VAL A 277 -14.03 -0.61 0.02
N GLY A 278 -12.76 -0.22 0.09
CA GLY A 278 -11.73 -0.63 -0.87
C GLY A 278 -11.40 -2.12 -0.86
N PHE A 279 -11.41 -2.78 0.32
CA PHE A 279 -10.98 -4.17 0.44
C PHE A 279 -12.11 -5.19 0.63
N VAL A 280 -13.32 -4.73 0.96
CA VAL A 280 -14.47 -5.65 1.15
C VAL A 280 -15.58 -5.37 0.15
N LEU A 281 -16.05 -4.13 0.02
CA LEU A 281 -17.23 -3.80 -0.79
C LEU A 281 -16.87 -3.72 -2.29
N ALA A 282 -15.92 -2.86 -2.66
CA ALA A 282 -15.50 -2.64 -4.03
C ALA A 282 -15.02 -3.93 -4.74
N PRO A 283 -14.26 -4.86 -4.11
CA PRO A 283 -13.90 -6.11 -4.76
C PRO A 283 -15.08 -7.01 -5.15
N ARG A 284 -16.23 -6.92 -4.45
CA ARG A 284 -17.46 -7.66 -4.80
C ARG A 284 -18.12 -7.10 -6.03
N ILE A 285 -18.18 -5.78 -6.16
CA ILE A 285 -18.69 -5.08 -7.34
C ILE A 285 -17.74 -5.33 -8.53
N ASN A 286 -16.43 -5.11 -8.35
CA ASN A 286 -15.41 -5.32 -9.37
C ASN A 286 -15.35 -6.78 -9.89
N ALA A 287 -15.68 -7.76 -9.03
CA ALA A 287 -15.71 -9.16 -9.46
C ALA A 287 -16.71 -9.40 -10.59
N ALA A 288 -17.84 -8.71 -10.60
CA ALA A 288 -18.82 -8.80 -11.68
C ALA A 288 -18.22 -8.41 -13.04
N GLY A 289 -17.53 -7.25 -13.12
CA GLY A 289 -16.86 -6.82 -14.35
C GLY A 289 -15.74 -7.77 -14.79
N ARG A 290 -14.97 -8.29 -13.85
CA ARG A 290 -13.85 -9.21 -14.14
C ARG A 290 -14.33 -10.60 -14.61
N MET A 291 -15.49 -11.04 -14.15
CA MET A 291 -16.09 -12.35 -14.49
C MET A 291 -17.15 -12.24 -15.58
N GLY A 292 -17.27 -11.11 -16.30
CA GLY A 292 -18.14 -10.92 -17.45
C GLY A 292 -19.63 -10.71 -17.12
N ALA A 293 -19.93 -10.18 -15.93
CA ALA A 293 -21.29 -9.99 -15.44
C ALA A 293 -21.50 -8.59 -14.81
N ALA A 294 -20.89 -7.55 -15.39
CA ALA A 294 -20.92 -6.18 -14.85
C ALA A 294 -22.35 -5.63 -14.69
N ASP A 295 -23.26 -5.96 -15.60
CA ASP A 295 -24.67 -5.57 -15.53
C ASP A 295 -25.32 -5.95 -14.19
N LYS A 296 -24.97 -7.12 -13.62
CA LYS A 296 -25.53 -7.56 -12.33
C LYS A 296 -25.23 -6.62 -11.18
N ALA A 297 -24.11 -5.91 -11.22
CA ALA A 297 -23.75 -4.97 -10.19
C ALA A 297 -24.57 -3.68 -10.30
N ALA A 298 -24.79 -3.17 -11.50
CA ALA A 298 -25.70 -2.05 -11.73
C ALA A 298 -27.14 -2.42 -11.40
N ASP A 299 -27.61 -3.60 -11.85
CA ASP A 299 -28.95 -4.12 -11.54
C ASP A 299 -29.17 -4.24 -10.03
N LEU A 300 -28.18 -4.73 -9.27
CA LEU A 300 -28.27 -4.78 -7.82
C LEU A 300 -28.45 -3.39 -7.22
N LEU A 301 -27.63 -2.42 -7.60
CA LEU A 301 -27.67 -1.06 -7.02
C LEU A 301 -28.92 -0.28 -7.42
N LEU A 302 -29.50 -0.57 -8.59
CA LEU A 302 -30.76 0.00 -9.09
C LEU A 302 -32.01 -0.74 -8.59
N CYS A 303 -31.85 -1.91 -7.96
CA CYS A 303 -32.94 -2.77 -7.53
C CYS A 303 -33.79 -2.12 -6.44
N GLN A 304 -35.13 -2.20 -6.60
CA GLN A 304 -36.08 -1.68 -5.63
C GLN A 304 -36.82 -2.82 -4.86
N ASP A 305 -36.65 -4.07 -5.27
CA ASP A 305 -37.21 -5.23 -4.58
C ASP A 305 -36.21 -5.84 -3.61
N PRO A 306 -36.51 -5.90 -2.29
CA PRO A 306 -35.58 -6.43 -1.30
C PRO A 306 -35.21 -7.92 -1.50
N ALA A 307 -36.13 -8.75 -2.02
CA ALA A 307 -35.86 -10.17 -2.24
C ALA A 307 -34.90 -10.38 -3.42
N GLU A 308 -35.13 -9.62 -4.51
CA GLU A 308 -34.27 -9.63 -5.67
C GLU A 308 -32.88 -9.02 -5.35
N ALA A 309 -32.83 -7.93 -4.60
CA ALA A 309 -31.57 -7.34 -4.12
C ALA A 309 -30.75 -8.34 -3.29
N ALA A 310 -31.39 -9.06 -2.37
CA ALA A 310 -30.73 -10.11 -1.60
C ALA A 310 -30.21 -11.26 -2.47
N ARG A 311 -30.93 -11.63 -3.56
CA ARG A 311 -30.50 -12.64 -4.52
C ARG A 311 -29.25 -12.17 -5.28
N LEU A 312 -29.30 -10.97 -5.85
CA LEU A 312 -28.18 -10.37 -6.61
C LEU A 312 -26.94 -10.16 -5.74
N ALA A 313 -27.11 -9.70 -4.48
CA ALA A 313 -26.00 -9.55 -3.53
C ALA A 313 -25.28 -10.88 -3.26
N ARG A 314 -26.02 -11.98 -3.06
CA ARG A 314 -25.43 -13.32 -2.93
C ARG A 314 -24.68 -13.74 -4.19
N GLU A 315 -25.20 -13.44 -5.38
CA GLU A 315 -24.52 -13.75 -6.64
C GLU A 315 -23.21 -12.97 -6.77
N LEU A 316 -23.18 -11.68 -6.49
CA LEU A 316 -21.95 -10.89 -6.52
C LEU A 316 -20.91 -11.41 -5.50
N CYS A 317 -21.36 -11.79 -4.31
CA CYS A 317 -20.46 -12.40 -3.32
C CYS A 317 -19.94 -13.77 -3.78
N ALA A 318 -20.74 -14.55 -4.52
CA ALA A 318 -20.31 -15.82 -5.12
C ALA A 318 -19.27 -15.58 -6.22
N LEU A 319 -19.51 -14.64 -7.15
CA LEU A 319 -18.55 -14.23 -8.19
C LEU A 319 -17.22 -13.75 -7.59
N ASN A 320 -17.26 -13.00 -6.48
CA ASN A 320 -16.02 -12.58 -5.82
C ASN A 320 -15.25 -13.77 -5.20
N ARG A 321 -15.94 -14.76 -4.61
CA ARG A 321 -15.30 -16.00 -4.13
C ARG A 321 -14.68 -16.80 -5.27
N GLU A 322 -15.39 -16.93 -6.39
CA GLU A 322 -14.89 -17.59 -7.60
C GLU A 322 -13.63 -16.86 -8.14
N ARG A 323 -13.70 -15.54 -8.30
CA ARG A 323 -12.56 -14.73 -8.71
C ARG A 323 -11.35 -14.93 -7.77
N GLN A 324 -11.56 -15.00 -6.44
CA GLN A 324 -10.50 -15.25 -5.46
C GLN A 324 -9.90 -16.66 -5.62
N ALA A 325 -10.71 -17.67 -5.89
CA ALA A 325 -10.21 -19.03 -6.13
C ALA A 325 -9.37 -19.10 -7.42
N VAL A 326 -9.85 -18.47 -8.50
CA VAL A 326 -9.09 -18.34 -9.76
C VAL A 326 -7.79 -17.59 -9.53
N GLU A 327 -7.81 -16.46 -8.80
CA GLU A 327 -6.62 -15.68 -8.45
C GLU A 327 -5.59 -16.53 -7.70
N GLN A 328 -6.02 -17.33 -6.71
CA GLN A 328 -5.13 -18.20 -5.94
C GLN A 328 -4.49 -19.28 -6.83
N THR A 329 -5.26 -19.86 -7.75
CA THR A 329 -4.76 -20.86 -8.69
C THR A 329 -3.71 -20.26 -9.63
N ILE A 330 -4.00 -19.12 -10.25
CA ILE A 330 -3.06 -18.41 -11.13
C ILE A 330 -1.80 -18.04 -10.35
N TYR A 331 -1.95 -17.53 -9.13
CA TYR A 331 -0.81 -17.14 -8.29
C TYR A 331 0.11 -18.33 -7.95
N ALA A 332 -0.46 -19.48 -7.60
CA ALA A 332 0.31 -20.70 -7.31
C ALA A 332 1.09 -21.18 -8.54
N GLN A 333 0.45 -21.23 -9.71
CA GLN A 333 1.08 -21.60 -10.99
C GLN A 333 2.17 -20.60 -11.39
N ALA A 334 1.94 -19.30 -11.19
CA ALA A 334 2.92 -18.27 -11.48
C ALA A 334 4.16 -18.40 -10.58
N VAL A 335 3.99 -18.67 -9.28
CA VAL A 335 5.11 -18.91 -8.34
C VAL A 335 5.91 -20.13 -8.77
N GLU A 336 5.26 -21.23 -9.17
CA GLU A 336 5.92 -22.41 -9.70
C GLU A 336 6.76 -22.11 -10.96
N GLN A 337 6.20 -21.31 -11.90
CA GLN A 337 6.98 -20.87 -13.06
C GLN A 337 8.20 -20.03 -12.66
N ILE A 338 8.05 -19.09 -11.69
CA ILE A 338 9.15 -18.24 -11.21
C ILE A 338 10.28 -19.06 -10.60
N ASP A 339 9.95 -20.12 -9.85
CA ASP A 339 10.96 -20.99 -9.23
C ASP A 339 11.85 -21.70 -10.28
N HIS A 340 11.31 -21.92 -11.48
CA HIS A 340 12.03 -22.52 -12.62
C HIS A 340 12.73 -21.50 -13.53
N LEU A 341 12.46 -20.17 -13.36
CA LEU A 341 13.16 -19.16 -14.15
C LEU A 341 14.62 -19.04 -13.77
N PRO A 342 15.53 -18.90 -14.76
CA PRO A 342 16.94 -18.63 -14.49
C PRO A 342 17.08 -17.23 -13.83
N PRO A 343 18.11 -17.02 -12.97
CA PRO A 343 18.28 -15.75 -12.23
C PRO A 343 18.29 -14.49 -13.11
N GLN A 344 18.83 -14.59 -14.32
CA GLN A 344 18.90 -13.48 -15.28
C GLN A 344 17.55 -13.05 -15.87
N GLU A 345 16.50 -13.87 -15.70
CA GLU A 345 15.13 -13.59 -16.17
C GLU A 345 14.18 -13.19 -15.02
N ARG A 346 14.72 -12.88 -13.84
CA ARG A 346 13.94 -12.50 -12.65
C ARG A 346 13.92 -11.00 -12.35
N SER A 347 14.60 -10.17 -13.16
CA SER A 347 14.54 -8.72 -13.00
C SER A 347 13.17 -8.17 -13.41
N ALA A 348 12.53 -8.81 -14.40
CA ALA A 348 11.14 -8.61 -14.81
C ALA A 348 10.46 -9.98 -14.92
N LEU A 349 9.33 -10.17 -14.27
CA LEU A 349 8.59 -11.44 -14.33
C LEU A 349 7.67 -11.44 -15.54
N VAL A 350 8.06 -12.12 -16.62
CA VAL A 350 7.23 -12.30 -17.82
C VAL A 350 6.74 -13.75 -17.86
N LEU A 351 5.48 -13.96 -17.52
CA LEU A 351 4.87 -15.27 -17.32
C LEU A 351 3.65 -15.45 -18.24
N ALA A 352 3.42 -16.65 -18.73
CA ALA A 352 2.34 -16.92 -19.66
C ALA A 352 1.69 -18.28 -19.43
N SER A 353 0.37 -18.37 -19.65
CA SER A 353 -0.38 -19.63 -19.66
C SER A 353 -1.69 -19.47 -20.41
N ASP A 354 -2.14 -20.55 -21.02
CA ASP A 354 -3.45 -20.69 -21.66
C ASP A 354 -4.59 -20.99 -20.67
N THR A 355 -4.23 -21.44 -19.45
CA THR A 355 -5.20 -21.74 -18.39
C THR A 355 -5.57 -20.51 -17.55
N TRP A 356 -4.91 -19.38 -17.71
CA TRP A 356 -5.14 -18.19 -16.89
C TRP A 356 -6.34 -17.37 -17.37
N HIS A 357 -7.13 -16.88 -16.42
CA HIS A 357 -8.29 -16.05 -16.73
C HIS A 357 -7.85 -14.60 -17.03
N GLN A 358 -8.15 -14.08 -18.23
CA GLN A 358 -7.74 -12.75 -18.70
C GLN A 358 -8.17 -11.62 -17.74
N GLY A 359 -9.37 -11.67 -17.15
CA GLY A 359 -9.87 -10.65 -16.22
C GLY A 359 -9.18 -10.64 -14.85
N VAL A 360 -8.39 -11.69 -14.53
CA VAL A 360 -7.77 -11.87 -13.19
C VAL A 360 -6.26 -11.71 -13.20
N VAL A 361 -5.60 -11.94 -14.34
CA VAL A 361 -4.11 -11.87 -14.45
C VAL A 361 -3.53 -10.55 -13.94
N GLY A 362 -4.21 -9.41 -14.14
CA GLY A 362 -3.75 -8.11 -13.65
C GLY A 362 -3.70 -7.98 -12.13
N ILE A 363 -4.58 -8.70 -11.39
CA ILE A 363 -4.54 -8.75 -9.92
C ILE A 363 -3.31 -9.54 -9.46
N VAL A 364 -3.07 -10.68 -10.12
CA VAL A 364 -1.90 -11.52 -9.81
C VAL A 364 -0.61 -10.78 -10.16
N ALA A 365 -0.56 -10.02 -11.26
CA ALA A 365 0.57 -9.17 -11.60
C ALA A 365 0.92 -8.20 -10.45
N SER A 366 -0.06 -7.50 -9.87
CA SER A 366 0.17 -6.61 -8.71
C SER A 366 0.77 -7.35 -7.52
N ARG A 367 0.21 -8.51 -7.16
CA ARG A 367 0.71 -9.32 -6.03
C ARG A 367 2.14 -9.84 -6.25
N LEU A 368 2.48 -10.21 -7.48
CA LEU A 368 3.83 -10.65 -7.81
C LEU A 368 4.83 -9.51 -7.78
N SER A 369 4.47 -8.34 -8.34
CA SER A 369 5.31 -7.14 -8.28
C SER A 369 5.64 -6.76 -6.84
N GLU A 370 4.64 -6.77 -5.95
CA GLU A 370 4.84 -6.49 -4.53
C GLU A 370 5.70 -7.55 -3.81
N LYS A 371 5.50 -8.83 -4.12
CA LYS A 371 6.22 -9.92 -3.45
C LYS A 371 7.67 -10.00 -3.86
N TYR A 372 7.93 -9.86 -5.15
CA TYR A 372 9.26 -10.06 -5.73
C TYR A 372 10.03 -8.75 -5.95
N ALA A 373 9.40 -7.61 -5.63
CA ALA A 373 9.98 -6.27 -5.78
C ALA A 373 10.53 -6.00 -7.20
N CYS A 374 9.76 -6.40 -8.22
CA CYS A 374 10.12 -6.20 -9.62
C CYS A 374 8.88 -6.06 -10.52
N PRO A 375 8.97 -5.42 -11.69
CA PRO A 375 7.85 -5.35 -12.63
C PRO A 375 7.39 -6.74 -13.06
N SER A 376 6.08 -6.93 -13.20
CA SER A 376 5.47 -8.21 -13.60
C SER A 376 4.54 -8.06 -14.79
N PHE A 377 4.61 -9.02 -15.70
CA PHE A 377 3.89 -9.12 -16.96
C PHE A 377 3.24 -10.49 -17.03
N MET A 378 1.91 -10.53 -16.86
CA MET A 378 1.12 -11.76 -16.85
C MET A 378 0.34 -11.88 -18.16
N ILE A 379 0.54 -12.96 -18.89
CA ILE A 379 0.00 -13.14 -20.25
C ILE A 379 -0.97 -14.33 -20.26
N HIS A 380 -2.23 -14.06 -20.63
CA HIS A 380 -3.19 -15.10 -21.00
C HIS A 380 -3.01 -15.46 -22.48
N LEU A 381 -2.79 -16.74 -22.78
CA LEU A 381 -2.62 -17.25 -24.13
C LEU A 381 -3.96 -17.70 -24.72
N ASN A 382 -4.24 -17.24 -25.97
CA ASN A 382 -5.39 -17.67 -26.74
C ASN A 382 -4.94 -17.99 -28.17
N GLY A 383 -4.68 -19.25 -28.44
CA GLY A 383 -4.11 -19.69 -29.73
C GLY A 383 -2.72 -19.10 -29.97
N THR A 384 -2.56 -18.32 -31.04
CA THR A 384 -1.31 -17.66 -31.42
C THR A 384 -1.11 -16.29 -30.79
N VAL A 385 -2.11 -15.77 -30.07
CA VAL A 385 -2.08 -14.42 -29.50
C VAL A 385 -2.12 -14.49 -27.98
N GLY A 386 -1.30 -13.70 -27.32
CA GLY A 386 -1.30 -13.48 -25.89
C GLY A 386 -1.84 -12.10 -25.52
N LYS A 387 -2.74 -12.01 -24.55
CA LYS A 387 -3.18 -10.74 -23.93
C LYS A 387 -2.53 -10.59 -22.57
N GLY A 388 -1.69 -9.54 -22.42
CA GLY A 388 -0.90 -9.28 -21.23
C GLY A 388 -1.48 -8.16 -20.38
N SER A 389 -1.29 -8.29 -19.07
CA SER A 389 -1.48 -7.21 -18.10
C SER A 389 -0.21 -7.07 -17.25
N CYS A 390 0.27 -5.86 -17.08
CA CYS A 390 1.51 -5.62 -16.37
C CYS A 390 1.34 -4.61 -15.24
N ARG A 391 2.24 -4.73 -14.25
CA ARG A 391 2.31 -3.84 -13.09
C ARG A 391 3.76 -3.46 -12.82
N SER A 392 3.94 -2.19 -12.53
CA SER A 392 5.25 -1.61 -12.22
C SER A 392 5.69 -1.94 -10.80
N TRP A 393 6.97 -1.73 -10.56
CA TRP A 393 7.60 -1.69 -9.26
C TRP A 393 8.75 -0.69 -9.24
N GLY A 394 8.92 0.04 -8.12
CA GLY A 394 10.05 0.94 -7.94
C GLY A 394 10.11 2.12 -8.91
N GLY A 395 8.97 2.56 -9.44
CA GLY A 395 8.92 3.70 -10.37
C GLY A 395 9.32 3.37 -11.83
N PHE A 396 9.46 2.07 -12.18
CA PHE A 396 9.74 1.67 -13.55
C PHE A 396 8.58 2.03 -14.49
N ASN A 397 8.82 2.88 -15.49
CA ASN A 397 7.78 3.32 -16.41
C ASN A 397 7.44 2.22 -17.43
N LEU A 398 6.27 1.57 -17.22
CA LEU A 398 5.80 0.46 -18.07
C LEU A 398 5.47 0.93 -19.48
N PHE A 399 4.83 2.08 -19.63
CA PHE A 399 4.43 2.59 -20.95
C PHE A 399 5.65 2.83 -21.84
N ALA A 400 6.65 3.54 -21.35
CA ALA A 400 7.91 3.77 -22.06
C ALA A 400 8.65 2.44 -22.37
N ALA A 401 8.56 1.45 -21.49
CA ALA A 401 9.17 0.14 -21.72
C ALA A 401 8.43 -0.66 -22.81
N LEU A 402 7.10 -0.62 -22.84
CA LEU A 402 6.29 -1.24 -23.90
C LEU A 402 6.54 -0.56 -25.26
N GLU A 403 6.64 0.77 -25.29
CA GLU A 403 6.99 1.52 -26.49
C GLU A 403 8.34 1.07 -27.07
N ARG A 404 9.34 0.83 -26.23
CA ARG A 404 10.66 0.27 -26.66
C ARG A 404 10.57 -1.20 -27.11
N CYS A 405 9.42 -1.85 -26.94
CA CYS A 405 9.14 -3.21 -27.40
C CYS A 405 8.06 -3.24 -28.48
N SER A 406 7.66 -2.11 -29.04
CA SER A 406 6.56 -1.99 -30.01
C SER A 406 6.68 -2.92 -31.23
N ASP A 407 7.91 -3.19 -31.69
CA ASP A 407 8.21 -4.14 -32.77
C ASP A 407 7.87 -5.61 -32.44
N LEU A 408 7.69 -5.96 -31.16
CA LEU A 408 7.30 -7.30 -30.70
C LEU A 408 5.82 -7.40 -30.35
N LEU A 409 5.12 -6.27 -30.23
CA LEU A 409 3.73 -6.18 -29.78
C LEU A 409 2.79 -5.94 -30.96
N LEU A 410 1.57 -6.45 -30.84
CA LEU A 410 0.48 -6.19 -31.78
C LEU A 410 -0.27 -4.91 -31.38
N ASP A 411 -0.39 -4.67 -30.08
CA ASP A 411 -1.05 -3.49 -29.51
C ASP A 411 -0.60 -3.32 -28.05
N PHE A 412 -0.60 -2.09 -27.54
CA PHE A 412 -0.35 -1.80 -26.13
C PHE A 412 -0.96 -0.45 -25.71
N GLY A 413 -1.28 -0.34 -24.41
CA GLY A 413 -1.82 0.89 -23.84
C GLY A 413 -1.81 0.87 -22.33
N GLY A 414 -2.00 2.04 -21.72
CA GLY A 414 -2.03 2.21 -20.26
C GLY A 414 -1.15 3.36 -19.80
N HIS A 415 -0.68 3.26 -18.56
CA HIS A 415 0.08 4.30 -17.87
C HIS A 415 1.41 3.77 -17.34
N GLU A 416 2.17 4.63 -16.68
CA GLU A 416 3.49 4.30 -16.13
C GLU A 416 3.47 3.11 -15.15
N LEU A 417 2.42 2.99 -14.33
CA LEU A 417 2.34 1.99 -13.25
C LEU A 417 1.54 0.73 -13.61
N ALA A 418 0.66 0.83 -14.61
CA ALA A 418 -0.19 -0.27 -15.04
C ALA A 418 -0.50 -0.14 -16.53
N ALA A 419 -0.30 -1.24 -17.28
CA ALA A 419 -0.56 -1.26 -18.71
C ALA A 419 -1.06 -2.63 -19.16
N GLY A 420 -1.65 -2.65 -20.36
CA GLY A 420 -2.04 -3.85 -21.08
C GLY A 420 -1.32 -3.93 -22.42
N PHE A 421 -1.20 -5.14 -22.97
CA PHE A 421 -0.60 -5.34 -24.29
C PHE A 421 -1.10 -6.62 -24.94
N THR A 422 -0.98 -6.68 -26.26
CA THR A 422 -1.27 -7.86 -27.07
C THR A 422 0.01 -8.26 -27.81
N ILE A 423 0.34 -9.54 -27.80
CA ILE A 423 1.60 -10.07 -28.32
C ILE A 423 1.39 -11.36 -29.08
N ASP A 424 2.15 -11.60 -30.17
CA ASP A 424 2.25 -12.92 -30.77
C ASP A 424 3.00 -13.87 -29.82
N VAL A 425 2.47 -15.08 -29.62
CA VAL A 425 3.07 -16.08 -28.71
C VAL A 425 4.54 -16.37 -29.06
N ALA A 426 4.89 -16.33 -30.35
CA ALA A 426 6.25 -16.54 -30.85
C ALA A 426 7.23 -15.44 -30.36
N ASN A 427 6.74 -14.24 -30.08
CA ASN A 427 7.56 -13.10 -29.62
C ASN A 427 7.80 -13.08 -28.09
N ILE A 428 7.08 -13.88 -27.31
CA ILE A 428 7.19 -13.87 -25.82
C ILE A 428 8.63 -14.08 -25.34
N PRO A 429 9.43 -15.01 -25.87
CA PRO A 429 10.82 -15.18 -25.43
C PRO A 429 11.68 -13.93 -25.65
N ALA A 430 11.56 -13.28 -26.83
CA ALA A 430 12.28 -12.04 -27.16
C ALA A 430 11.80 -10.88 -26.27
N PHE A 431 10.51 -10.76 -26.05
CA PHE A 431 9.93 -9.77 -25.15
C PHE A 431 10.44 -9.94 -23.69
N ARG A 432 10.46 -11.18 -23.17
CA ARG A 432 11.01 -11.49 -21.85
C ARG A 432 12.48 -11.06 -21.73
N GLN A 433 13.30 -11.39 -22.72
CA GLN A 433 14.70 -11.01 -22.71
C GLN A 433 14.88 -9.50 -22.71
N ARG A 434 14.16 -8.78 -23.58
CA ARG A 434 14.24 -7.32 -23.70
C ARG A 434 13.75 -6.63 -22.43
N MET A 435 12.62 -7.04 -21.85
CA MET A 435 12.12 -6.48 -20.61
C MET A 435 13.08 -6.66 -19.43
N ASN A 436 13.68 -7.84 -19.29
CA ASN A 436 14.70 -8.07 -18.26
C ASN A 436 15.94 -7.18 -18.47
N GLN A 437 16.33 -6.91 -19.71
CA GLN A 437 17.40 -5.98 -20.01
C GLN A 437 17.03 -4.55 -19.60
N LEU A 438 15.84 -4.07 -20.00
CA LEU A 438 15.35 -2.72 -19.68
C LEU A 438 15.28 -2.46 -18.17
N VAL A 439 14.79 -3.44 -17.41
CA VAL A 439 14.71 -3.31 -15.93
C VAL A 439 16.12 -3.29 -15.32
N ARG A 440 17.07 -4.10 -15.79
CA ARG A 440 18.46 -4.04 -15.30
C ARG A 440 19.14 -2.71 -15.64
N GLU A 441 18.90 -2.16 -16.84
CA GLU A 441 19.38 -0.83 -17.23
C GLU A 441 18.82 0.26 -16.28
N TYR A 442 17.53 0.20 -15.99
CA TYR A 442 16.86 1.11 -15.05
C TYR A 442 17.42 1.01 -13.62
N GLN A 443 17.68 -0.20 -13.14
CA GLN A 443 18.21 -0.45 -11.79
C GLN A 443 19.70 -0.09 -11.64
N GLY A 444 20.43 0.21 -12.72
CA GLY A 444 21.85 0.53 -12.66
C GLY A 444 22.73 -0.58 -12.06
N GLY A 445 22.24 -1.83 -12.08
CA GLY A 445 22.94 -3.01 -11.53
C GLY A 445 22.76 -3.23 -10.03
N GLY A 446 22.02 -2.37 -9.31
CA GLY A 446 21.63 -2.54 -7.89
C GLY A 446 20.22 -3.12 -7.74
N ALA A 447 19.96 -3.83 -6.64
CA ALA A 447 18.58 -4.17 -6.27
C ALA A 447 17.82 -2.88 -5.91
N PRO A 448 16.53 -2.71 -6.29
CA PRO A 448 15.76 -1.53 -5.91
C PRO A 448 15.66 -1.44 -4.38
N GLU A 449 16.02 -0.28 -3.82
CA GLU A 449 15.80 -0.01 -2.40
C GLU A 449 14.31 0.15 -2.16
N VAL A 450 13.74 -0.77 -1.38
CA VAL A 450 12.35 -0.67 -0.95
C VAL A 450 12.31 0.11 0.36
N CYS A 451 11.86 1.36 0.28
CA CYS A 451 11.73 2.23 1.44
C CYS A 451 10.34 2.08 2.08
N LEU A 452 10.28 2.06 3.41
CA LEU A 452 9.05 2.16 4.17
C LEU A 452 8.93 3.59 4.69
N GLU A 453 7.93 4.31 4.20
CA GLU A 453 7.61 5.66 4.65
C GLU A 453 6.83 5.59 5.98
N ILE A 454 7.32 6.26 7.00
CA ILE A 454 6.77 6.26 8.35
C ILE A 454 6.45 7.70 8.75
N ASP A 455 5.21 7.95 9.18
CA ASP A 455 4.77 9.29 9.56
C ASP A 455 5.43 9.77 10.88
N ALA A 456 5.54 8.89 11.90
CA ALA A 456 6.10 9.32 13.17
C ALA A 456 6.75 8.21 13.98
N ALA A 457 7.83 8.56 14.71
CA ALA A 457 8.41 7.71 15.72
C ALA A 457 7.76 7.99 17.09
N LEU A 458 7.33 6.94 17.79
CA LEU A 458 6.77 7.05 19.14
C LEU A 458 7.90 7.23 20.15
N THR A 459 8.25 8.47 20.46
CA THR A 459 9.28 8.83 21.46
C THR A 459 8.77 8.65 22.89
N CYS A 460 7.48 8.91 23.13
CA CYS A 460 6.81 8.76 24.43
C CYS A 460 5.68 7.73 24.36
N PRO A 461 5.99 6.41 24.43
CA PRO A 461 4.99 5.34 24.28
C PRO A 461 3.85 5.38 25.32
N SER A 462 4.09 5.93 26.51
CA SER A 462 3.09 6.09 27.57
C SER A 462 1.93 7.02 27.20
N ARG A 463 2.10 7.86 26.16
CA ARG A 463 1.05 8.75 25.66
C ARG A 463 0.12 8.08 24.63
N VAL A 464 0.41 6.86 24.19
CA VAL A 464 -0.46 6.11 23.28
C VAL A 464 -1.62 5.53 24.07
N THR A 465 -2.68 6.31 24.22
CA THR A 465 -3.91 5.94 24.92
C THR A 465 -5.02 5.57 23.94
N LEU A 466 -6.12 4.98 24.43
CA LEU A 466 -7.31 4.73 23.62
C LEU A 466 -7.82 6.02 22.95
N THR A 467 -7.92 7.12 23.71
CA THR A 467 -8.40 8.41 23.21
C THR A 467 -7.52 8.96 22.08
N GLU A 468 -6.19 8.88 22.23
CA GLU A 468 -5.26 9.34 21.19
C GLU A 468 -5.38 8.49 19.92
N VAL A 469 -5.59 7.17 20.05
CA VAL A 469 -5.76 6.29 18.88
C VAL A 469 -7.13 6.50 18.22
N GLU A 470 -8.18 6.75 19.00
CA GLU A 470 -9.50 7.14 18.47
C GLU A 470 -9.44 8.45 17.68
N ALA A 471 -8.68 9.40 18.19
CA ALA A 471 -8.53 10.70 17.55
C ALA A 471 -7.87 10.62 16.15
N LEU A 472 -7.10 9.57 15.84
CA LEU A 472 -6.59 9.36 14.48
C LEU A 472 -7.71 9.25 13.44
N GLY A 473 -8.94 8.90 13.86
CA GLY A 473 -10.13 8.94 13.01
C GLY A 473 -10.44 10.32 12.43
N MET A 474 -9.94 11.41 13.00
CA MET A 474 -10.04 12.77 12.43
C MET A 474 -9.35 12.87 11.06
N LEU A 475 -8.29 12.07 10.86
CA LEU A 475 -7.52 12.04 9.62
C LEU A 475 -8.20 11.23 8.50
N GLU A 476 -9.22 10.42 8.80
CA GLU A 476 -9.98 9.69 7.78
C GLU A 476 -10.78 10.64 6.88
N PRO A 477 -11.11 10.24 5.64
CA PRO A 477 -10.89 8.93 5.02
C PRO A 477 -9.45 8.76 4.54
N TYR A 478 -8.90 7.53 4.70
CA TYR A 478 -7.59 7.18 4.18
C TYR A 478 -7.69 6.67 2.74
N GLY A 479 -6.63 6.90 1.95
CA GLY A 479 -6.54 6.49 0.55
C GLY A 479 -5.29 7.07 -0.11
N ALA A 480 -5.28 7.16 -1.44
CA ALA A 480 -4.21 7.81 -2.18
C ALA A 480 -4.06 9.29 -1.73
N GLY A 481 -2.84 9.78 -1.57
CA GLY A 481 -2.57 11.13 -1.08
C GLY A 481 -2.88 11.39 0.41
N ASN A 482 -3.57 10.47 1.09
CA ASN A 482 -3.81 10.50 2.54
C ASN A 482 -3.70 9.09 3.13
N ALA A 483 -2.49 8.55 3.16
CA ALA A 483 -2.24 7.20 3.66
C ALA A 483 -2.63 7.04 5.13
N ARG A 484 -3.02 5.82 5.54
CA ARG A 484 -3.21 5.50 6.97
C ARG A 484 -1.92 5.76 7.72
N PRO A 485 -1.94 6.48 8.87
CA PRO A 485 -0.74 6.84 9.60
C PRO A 485 0.07 5.62 10.05
N LEU A 486 1.33 5.58 9.65
CA LEU A 486 2.29 4.54 10.02
C LEU A 486 3.23 5.08 11.10
N PHE A 487 3.31 4.34 12.20
CA PHE A 487 4.16 4.68 13.34
C PHE A 487 5.31 3.69 13.47
N CYS A 488 6.39 4.11 14.13
CA CYS A 488 7.43 3.19 14.56
C CYS A 488 7.78 3.34 16.03
N LEU A 489 8.27 2.26 16.62
CA LEU A 489 8.81 2.18 17.96
C LEU A 489 10.24 1.65 17.86
N MET A 490 11.22 2.53 18.10
CA MET A 490 12.64 2.21 18.01
C MET A 490 13.14 1.63 19.33
N GLY A 491 13.97 0.59 19.27
CA GLY A 491 14.63 0.01 20.44
C GLY A 491 13.71 -0.57 21.50
N ALA A 492 12.57 -1.12 21.08
CA ALA A 492 11.66 -1.87 21.96
C ALA A 492 12.20 -3.28 22.26
N THR A 493 11.77 -3.88 23.36
CA THR A 493 12.04 -5.29 23.66
C THR A 493 10.87 -6.15 23.18
N LEU A 494 11.14 -7.19 22.39
CA LEU A 494 10.16 -8.18 22.00
C LEU A 494 10.03 -9.22 23.12
N GLU A 495 9.06 -9.05 24.01
CA GLU A 495 8.90 -9.93 25.17
C GLU A 495 8.37 -11.31 24.80
N ARG A 496 7.41 -11.34 23.88
CA ARG A 496 6.70 -12.58 23.51
C ARG A 496 6.39 -12.61 22.02
N LEU A 497 6.53 -13.82 21.44
CA LEU A 497 6.16 -14.13 20.07
C LEU A 497 5.36 -15.43 20.09
N GLN A 498 4.14 -15.42 19.55
CA GLN A 498 3.26 -16.58 19.53
C GLN A 498 2.59 -16.72 18.17
N SER A 499 2.63 -17.92 17.62
CA SER A 499 1.90 -18.26 16.40
C SER A 499 0.40 -18.36 16.64
N VAL A 500 -0.40 -17.83 15.71
CA VAL A 500 -1.86 -17.88 15.71
C VAL A 500 -2.41 -18.18 14.31
N GLY A 501 -3.68 -18.59 14.22
CA GLY A 501 -4.31 -18.81 12.92
C GLY A 501 -3.64 -19.91 12.08
N GLN A 502 -3.39 -21.09 12.64
CA GLN A 502 -2.75 -22.21 11.95
C GLN A 502 -1.33 -21.86 11.42
N ASN A 503 -0.54 -21.17 12.22
CA ASN A 503 0.81 -20.70 11.90
C ASN A 503 0.91 -19.68 10.75
N ARG A 504 -0.20 -19.01 10.44
CA ARG A 504 -0.22 -18.01 9.37
C ARG A 504 0.01 -16.58 9.85
N HIS A 505 -0.09 -16.32 11.16
CA HIS A 505 0.05 -14.99 11.75
C HIS A 505 0.83 -15.08 13.07
N LEU A 506 1.43 -13.96 13.48
CA LEU A 506 2.13 -13.86 14.77
C LEU A 506 1.41 -12.87 15.68
N LYS A 507 1.15 -13.27 16.92
CA LYS A 507 0.84 -12.38 18.01
C LYS A 507 2.12 -12.10 18.79
N LEU A 508 2.38 -10.84 19.09
CA LEU A 508 3.61 -10.41 19.75
C LEU A 508 3.30 -9.42 20.89
N ARG A 509 4.26 -9.26 21.80
CA ARG A 509 4.22 -8.24 22.84
C ARG A 509 5.54 -7.46 22.82
N LEU A 510 5.43 -6.14 22.68
CA LEU A 510 6.54 -5.20 22.73
C LEU A 510 6.50 -4.40 24.02
N SER A 511 7.66 -4.14 24.63
CA SER A 511 7.78 -3.22 25.75
C SER A 511 8.85 -2.16 25.48
N LYS A 512 8.60 -0.94 25.99
CA LYS A 512 9.58 0.15 26.01
C LYS A 512 9.33 1.04 27.23
N GLY A 513 10.30 1.11 28.15
CA GLY A 513 10.10 1.72 29.46
C GLY A 513 9.02 0.98 30.25
N SER A 514 8.04 1.72 30.77
CA SER A 514 6.88 1.15 31.49
C SER A 514 5.72 0.75 30.58
N SER A 515 5.79 1.04 29.28
CA SER A 515 4.69 0.78 28.32
C SER A 515 4.81 -0.60 27.69
N GLN A 516 3.68 -1.27 27.56
CA GLN A 516 3.56 -2.57 26.88
C GLN A 516 2.45 -2.51 25.85
N PHE A 517 2.68 -3.14 24.68
CA PHE A 517 1.73 -3.20 23.58
C PHE A 517 1.60 -4.62 23.05
N ASP A 518 0.37 -5.08 22.88
CA ASP A 518 0.08 -6.28 22.11
C ASP A 518 0.03 -5.94 20.61
N GLY A 519 0.64 -6.78 19.78
CA GLY A 519 0.65 -6.62 18.34
C GLY A 519 0.21 -7.87 17.61
N ILE A 520 -0.26 -7.68 16.38
CA ILE A 520 -0.60 -8.74 15.43
C ILE A 520 0.18 -8.51 14.13
N PHE A 521 0.87 -9.54 13.64
CA PHE A 521 1.58 -9.53 12.38
C PHE A 521 0.92 -10.54 11.43
N PHE A 522 0.14 -10.02 10.51
CA PHE A 522 -0.58 -10.84 9.55
C PHE A 522 0.36 -11.42 8.49
N SER A 523 0.06 -12.64 8.04
CA SER A 523 0.76 -13.33 6.95
C SER A 523 2.27 -13.55 7.17
N VAL A 524 2.70 -13.59 8.44
CA VAL A 524 4.08 -13.90 8.86
C VAL A 524 4.05 -15.11 9.77
N SER A 525 4.91 -16.09 9.47
CA SER A 525 5.11 -17.31 10.29
C SER A 525 6.32 -17.16 11.21
N PRO A 526 6.44 -17.99 12.26
CA PRO A 526 7.63 -17.98 13.12
C PRO A 526 8.95 -18.18 12.35
N ASN A 527 8.93 -18.99 11.30
CA ASN A 527 10.14 -19.32 10.50
C ASN A 527 10.57 -18.16 9.58
N THR A 528 9.67 -17.23 9.28
CA THR A 528 9.95 -16.07 8.41
C THR A 528 10.15 -14.77 9.19
N CYS A 529 9.93 -14.79 10.52
CA CYS A 529 10.16 -13.63 11.37
C CYS A 529 11.65 -13.42 11.58
N PRO A 530 12.20 -12.21 11.32
CA PRO A 530 13.64 -11.95 11.40
C PRO A 530 14.15 -11.78 12.84
N VAL A 531 13.27 -11.81 13.84
CA VAL A 531 13.60 -11.54 15.24
C VAL A 531 13.01 -12.60 16.18
N ALA A 532 13.66 -12.82 17.32
CA ALA A 532 13.21 -13.77 18.35
C ALA A 532 12.74 -13.05 19.61
N ALA A 533 11.98 -13.76 20.46
CA ALA A 533 11.62 -13.24 21.78
C ALA A 533 12.89 -12.96 22.62
N GLY A 534 12.88 -11.87 23.38
CA GLY A 534 14.03 -11.34 24.12
C GLY A 534 14.89 -10.36 23.30
N SER A 535 14.72 -10.28 21.98
CA SER A 535 15.48 -9.37 21.12
C SER A 535 15.06 -7.92 21.30
N ARG A 536 16.03 -7.02 21.12
CA ARG A 536 15.80 -5.60 20.96
C ARG A 536 15.48 -5.29 19.49
N VAL A 537 14.35 -4.65 19.24
CA VAL A 537 13.78 -4.49 17.90
C VAL A 537 13.34 -3.07 17.62
N ASP A 538 13.33 -2.71 16.34
CA ASP A 538 12.58 -1.59 15.80
C ASP A 538 11.33 -2.16 15.13
N ALA A 539 10.18 -1.60 15.41
CA ALA A 539 8.88 -2.08 14.97
C ALA A 539 8.11 -0.98 14.25
N ALA A 540 7.60 -1.26 13.05
CA ALA A 540 6.71 -0.36 12.30
C ALA A 540 5.30 -0.95 12.25
N PHE A 541 4.28 -0.12 12.52
CA PHE A 541 2.91 -0.59 12.72
C PHE A 541 1.88 0.52 12.53
N TYR A 542 0.67 0.12 12.22
CA TYR A 542 -0.53 0.94 12.39
C TYR A 542 -1.07 0.79 13.81
N LEU A 543 -1.54 1.88 14.39
CA LEU A 543 -2.31 1.87 15.63
C LEU A 543 -3.77 1.53 15.32
N GLN A 544 -4.35 0.63 16.11
CA GLN A 544 -5.76 0.29 16.02
C GLN A 544 -6.34 -0.05 17.41
N ILE A 545 -7.66 0.02 17.52
CA ILE A 545 -8.38 -0.41 18.70
C ILE A 545 -8.89 -1.82 18.45
N ASN A 546 -8.49 -2.73 19.31
CA ASN A 546 -9.01 -4.08 19.33
C ASN A 546 -10.14 -4.16 20.37
N GLU A 547 -11.32 -4.58 19.94
CA GLU A 547 -12.45 -4.83 20.80
C GLU A 547 -12.71 -6.33 20.89
N PHE A 548 -12.59 -6.85 22.10
CA PHE A 548 -12.83 -8.26 22.36
C PHE A 548 -13.62 -8.44 23.67
N ARG A 549 -14.81 -9.02 23.57
CA ARG A 549 -15.73 -9.26 24.70
C ARG A 549 -16.03 -7.98 25.51
N GLY A 550 -16.22 -6.85 24.83
CA GLY A 550 -16.49 -5.56 25.43
C GLY A 550 -15.26 -4.82 25.99
N ASN A 551 -14.06 -5.46 25.97
CA ASN A 551 -12.82 -4.79 26.35
C ASN A 551 -12.17 -4.15 25.12
N ARG A 552 -11.87 -2.86 25.22
CA ARG A 552 -11.20 -2.06 24.18
C ARG A 552 -9.75 -1.81 24.57
N THR A 553 -8.81 -2.18 23.72
CA THR A 553 -7.37 -2.02 23.95
C THR A 553 -6.67 -1.52 22.71
N VAL A 554 -5.60 -0.74 22.90
CA VAL A 554 -4.71 -0.39 21.77
C VAL A 554 -3.95 -1.63 21.34
N GLN A 555 -3.95 -1.89 20.04
CA GLN A 555 -3.22 -2.97 19.41
C GLN A 555 -2.38 -2.45 18.24
N LEU A 556 -1.18 -3.00 18.10
CA LEU A 556 -0.28 -2.71 16.98
C LEU A 556 -0.57 -3.67 15.83
N GLN A 557 -0.99 -3.16 14.67
CA GLN A 557 -1.03 -3.95 13.44
C GLN A 557 0.32 -3.81 12.75
N MET A 558 1.16 -4.84 12.88
CA MET A 558 2.54 -4.81 12.41
C MET A 558 2.62 -4.73 10.88
N VAL A 559 3.55 -3.91 10.40
CA VAL A 559 3.91 -3.78 8.99
C VAL A 559 5.32 -4.34 8.75
N ASP A 560 6.28 -4.01 9.62
CA ASP A 560 7.65 -4.54 9.57
C ASP A 560 8.26 -4.60 10.98
N ILE A 561 9.25 -5.46 11.15
CA ILE A 561 10.04 -5.59 12.38
C ILE A 561 11.47 -5.99 12.03
N ARG A 562 12.44 -5.36 12.68
CA ARG A 562 13.86 -5.62 12.44
C ARG A 562 14.65 -5.57 13.75
N PRO A 563 15.85 -6.17 13.81
CA PRO A 563 16.79 -5.95 14.92
C PRO A 563 17.09 -4.46 15.05
N SER A 564 17.04 -3.94 16.29
CA SER A 564 17.25 -2.51 16.52
C SER A 564 18.73 -2.13 16.42
N LEU A 565 19.00 -1.02 15.72
CA LEU A 565 20.29 -0.35 15.71
C LEU A 565 20.44 0.67 16.85
N THR A 566 19.37 0.94 17.60
CA THR A 566 19.41 1.89 18.72
C THR A 566 20.22 1.34 19.87
N VAL A 567 21.21 2.07 20.34
CA VAL A 567 22.03 1.73 21.50
C VAL A 567 21.25 2.02 22.79
N SER A 568 21.27 1.11 23.75
CA SER A 568 20.74 1.39 25.10
C SER A 568 21.81 2.10 25.93
N THR A 569 21.39 2.83 26.95
CA THR A 569 22.33 3.50 27.87
C THR A 569 23.40 2.54 28.42
N ARG A 570 22.97 1.31 28.80
CA ARG A 570 23.91 0.29 29.28
C ARG A 570 24.86 -0.23 28.21
N GLU A 571 24.38 -0.43 26.98
CA GLU A 571 25.25 -0.83 25.86
C GLU A 571 26.21 0.28 25.48
N ASP A 572 25.77 1.54 25.52
CA ASP A 572 26.62 2.71 25.29
C ASP A 572 27.73 2.81 26.33
N GLU A 573 27.42 2.66 27.63
CA GLU A 573 28.40 2.57 28.70
C GLU A 573 29.38 1.42 28.47
N CYS A 574 28.91 0.25 28.03
CA CYS A 574 29.77 -0.89 27.72
C CYS A 574 30.70 -0.60 26.54
N LEU A 575 30.20 -0.04 25.45
CA LEU A 575 31.02 0.31 24.29
C LEU A 575 32.03 1.40 24.60
N HIS A 576 31.66 2.41 25.39
CA HIS A 576 32.57 3.46 25.85
C HIS A 576 33.68 2.89 26.74
N LEU A 577 33.35 1.95 27.64
CA LEU A 577 34.35 1.26 28.46
C LEU A 577 35.31 0.42 27.62
N LEU A 578 34.79 -0.29 26.61
CA LEU A 578 35.59 -1.04 25.63
C LEU A 578 36.55 -0.10 24.89
N GLU A 579 36.05 1.00 24.37
CA GLU A 579 36.86 1.98 23.63
C GLU A 579 38.01 2.55 24.47
N ARG A 580 37.75 2.90 25.72
CA ARG A 580 38.78 3.31 26.67
C ARG A 580 39.85 2.23 26.86
N CYS A 581 39.44 0.99 27.01
CA CYS A 581 40.34 -0.15 27.14
C CYS A 581 41.24 -0.31 25.90
N LEU A 582 40.66 -0.24 24.70
CA LEU A 582 41.40 -0.41 23.44
C LEU A 582 42.36 0.75 23.14
N ARG A 583 42.08 1.96 23.63
CA ARG A 583 43.00 3.14 23.58
C ARG A 583 44.15 3.06 24.59
N GLY A 584 44.09 2.15 25.54
CA GLY A 584 45.05 2.06 26.62
C GLY A 584 44.83 3.08 27.73
N ASP A 585 43.64 3.63 27.87
CA ASP A 585 43.30 4.55 28.93
C ASP A 585 43.37 3.87 30.31
N ARG A 586 43.65 4.63 31.35
CA ARG A 586 43.72 4.09 32.71
C ARG A 586 42.33 3.61 33.17
N LEU A 587 42.21 2.33 33.45
CA LEU A 587 40.99 1.70 33.98
C LEU A 587 41.05 1.56 35.48
N LEU A 588 39.89 1.54 36.13
CA LEU A 588 39.77 1.16 37.54
C LEU A 588 39.71 -0.38 37.67
N PRO A 589 40.19 -0.98 38.77
CA PRO A 589 40.10 -2.45 38.96
C PRO A 589 38.68 -3.02 38.78
N LYS A 590 37.64 -2.30 39.24
CA LYS A 590 36.24 -2.69 39.05
C LYS A 590 35.84 -2.69 37.57
N GLU A 591 36.33 -1.77 36.76
CA GLU A 591 36.04 -1.70 35.31
C GLU A 591 36.75 -2.86 34.59
N ALA A 592 37.99 -3.17 34.97
CA ALA A 592 38.73 -4.30 34.42
C ALA A 592 38.04 -5.67 34.67
N VAL A 593 37.40 -5.84 35.83
CA VAL A 593 36.61 -7.06 36.16
C VAL A 593 35.43 -7.25 35.21
N HIS A 594 34.75 -6.16 34.80
CA HIS A 594 33.63 -6.25 33.87
C HIS A 594 34.07 -6.66 32.46
N LEU A 595 35.24 -6.19 32.01
CA LEU A 595 35.81 -6.52 30.70
C LEU A 595 36.34 -7.95 30.62
N LEU A 596 36.94 -8.48 31.72
CA LEU A 596 37.68 -9.73 31.70
C LEU A 596 36.77 -10.94 31.49
N PRO A 597 36.86 -11.63 30.33
CA PRO A 597 36.05 -12.83 30.05
C PRO A 597 36.58 -14.05 30.79
N SER A 598 35.71 -14.94 31.17
CA SER A 598 36.13 -16.28 31.60
C SER A 598 36.55 -17.13 30.38
N ARG A 599 37.39 -18.15 30.65
CA ARG A 599 37.80 -19.13 29.61
C ARG A 599 36.56 -19.77 28.97
N SER A 600 35.52 -20.08 29.75
CA SER A 600 34.25 -20.64 29.25
C SER A 600 33.60 -19.70 28.26
N GLN A 601 33.53 -18.39 28.55
CA GLN A 601 32.93 -17.40 27.65
C GLN A 601 33.70 -17.27 26.33
N CYS A 602 35.04 -17.28 26.37
CA CYS A 602 35.84 -17.30 25.14
C CYS A 602 35.53 -18.53 24.26
N VAL A 603 35.39 -19.71 24.86
CA VAL A 603 35.04 -20.96 24.13
C VAL A 603 33.62 -20.91 23.60
N GLN A 604 32.65 -20.42 24.39
CA GLN A 604 31.26 -20.28 23.96
C GLN A 604 31.16 -19.29 22.78
N LEU A 605 31.85 -18.18 22.83
CA LEU A 605 31.86 -17.20 21.73
C LEU A 605 32.51 -17.78 20.48
N TRP A 606 33.65 -18.47 20.62
CA TRP A 606 34.32 -19.08 19.46
C TRP A 606 33.42 -20.10 18.75
N ARG A 607 32.74 -20.97 19.48
CA ARG A 607 31.78 -21.92 18.94
C ARG A 607 30.58 -21.21 18.29
N ALA A 608 30.11 -20.12 18.90
CA ALA A 608 29.05 -19.30 18.31
C ALA A 608 29.48 -18.69 16.97
N LEU A 609 30.72 -18.18 16.88
CA LEU A 609 31.29 -17.64 15.64
C LEU A 609 31.45 -18.72 14.55
N GLU A 610 31.96 -19.91 14.89
CA GLU A 610 32.07 -21.03 13.94
C GLU A 610 30.72 -21.46 13.36
N HIS A 611 29.64 -21.27 14.13
CA HIS A 611 28.28 -21.58 13.67
C HIS A 611 27.63 -20.42 12.87
N THR A 612 28.00 -19.16 13.17
CA THR A 612 27.34 -17.98 12.61
C THR A 612 28.07 -17.43 11.39
N VAL A 613 29.42 -17.57 11.33
CA VAL A 613 30.25 -17.03 10.25
C VAL A 613 30.54 -18.10 9.20
N PRO A 614 30.03 -17.98 7.97
CA PRO A 614 30.32 -18.93 6.89
C PRO A 614 31.80 -18.83 6.44
N PRO A 615 32.31 -19.85 5.70
CA PRO A 615 33.71 -19.90 5.26
C PRO A 615 34.15 -18.66 4.41
N GLU A 616 33.25 -18.09 3.64
CA GLU A 616 33.49 -16.89 2.83
C GLU A 616 33.51 -15.59 3.66
N GLY A 617 33.15 -15.64 4.93
CA GLY A 617 33.01 -14.51 5.82
C GLY A 617 31.58 -14.03 5.99
N LEU A 618 31.34 -13.18 6.98
CA LEU A 618 30.05 -12.59 7.32
C LEU A 618 30.16 -11.07 7.30
N THR A 619 29.23 -10.40 6.62
CA THR A 619 29.01 -8.95 6.77
C THR A 619 27.64 -8.72 7.37
N ALA A 620 27.57 -8.02 8.51
CA ALA A 620 26.33 -7.80 9.25
C ALA A 620 26.33 -6.45 9.98
N CYS A 621 25.17 -6.02 10.47
CA CYS A 621 25.09 -4.88 11.38
C CYS A 621 25.75 -5.22 12.71
N TYR A 622 26.63 -4.31 13.20
CA TYR A 622 27.49 -4.55 14.36
C TYR A 622 26.69 -4.84 15.65
N LEU A 623 25.79 -3.95 16.04
CA LEU A 623 25.02 -4.10 17.29
C LEU A 623 24.11 -5.32 17.32
N PRO A 624 23.31 -5.61 16.28
CA PRO A 624 22.54 -6.84 16.21
C PRO A 624 23.37 -8.09 16.33
N LEU A 625 24.52 -8.16 15.63
CA LEU A 625 25.43 -9.30 15.72
C LEU A 625 26.03 -9.47 17.12
N LEU A 626 26.45 -8.35 17.76
CA LEU A 626 26.93 -8.42 19.14
C LEU A 626 25.86 -8.94 20.10
N ARG A 627 24.61 -8.51 19.97
CA ARG A 627 23.50 -8.98 20.79
C ARG A 627 23.21 -10.45 20.59
N GLU A 628 23.22 -10.90 19.32
CA GLU A 628 23.02 -12.32 18.99
C GLU A 628 24.11 -13.20 19.59
N LEU A 629 25.38 -12.83 19.42
CA LEU A 629 26.50 -13.56 19.95
C LEU A 629 26.52 -13.52 21.49
N SER A 630 26.23 -12.37 22.11
CA SER A 630 26.18 -12.22 23.56
C SER A 630 25.08 -13.01 24.23
N ALA A 631 23.95 -13.24 23.55
CA ALA A 631 22.86 -14.08 24.04
C ALA A 631 23.25 -15.56 24.22
N ARG A 632 24.34 -15.98 23.59
CA ARG A 632 24.89 -17.36 23.70
C ARG A 632 25.97 -17.51 24.77
N LEU A 633 26.33 -16.42 25.46
CA LEU A 633 27.30 -16.39 26.54
C LEU A 633 26.61 -16.43 27.90
N GLU A 634 27.05 -17.34 28.76
CA GLU A 634 26.61 -17.41 30.15
C GLU A 634 27.53 -16.58 31.07
N GLY A 635 26.97 -16.04 32.15
CA GLY A 635 27.71 -15.31 33.17
C GLY A 635 27.56 -13.82 33.13
N ALA A 636 28.50 -13.07 33.76
CA ALA A 636 28.41 -11.63 33.90
C ALA A 636 28.77 -10.89 32.62
N ASP A 637 28.10 -9.74 32.38
CA ASP A 637 28.37 -8.78 31.31
C ASP A 637 28.57 -9.38 29.89
N PRO A 638 27.66 -10.25 29.42
CA PRO A 638 27.88 -10.98 28.17
C PRO A 638 28.07 -10.07 26.96
N PHE A 639 27.36 -8.94 26.88
CA PHE A 639 27.49 -7.97 25.77
C PHE A 639 28.89 -7.35 25.70
N LEU A 640 29.37 -6.80 26.83
CA LEU A 640 30.69 -6.16 26.93
C LEU A 640 31.81 -7.19 26.65
N ARG A 641 31.71 -8.38 27.25
CA ARG A 641 32.69 -9.44 27.06
C ARG A 641 32.72 -10.02 25.66
N THR A 642 31.57 -10.10 24.98
CA THR A 642 31.51 -10.46 23.55
C THR A 642 32.31 -9.46 22.73
N ALA A 643 32.03 -8.16 22.89
CA ALA A 643 32.70 -7.12 22.14
C ALA A 643 34.23 -7.10 22.42
N PHE A 644 34.62 -7.28 23.66
CA PHE A 644 36.03 -7.36 24.04
C PHE A 644 36.74 -8.62 23.52
N CYS A 645 36.08 -9.79 23.58
CA CYS A 645 36.62 -11.04 23.03
C CYS A 645 36.84 -10.98 21.51
N LEU A 646 35.96 -10.32 20.75
CA LEU A 646 36.17 -10.13 19.32
C LEU A 646 37.47 -9.39 19.03
N GLU A 647 37.81 -8.36 19.83
CA GLU A 647 39.07 -7.62 19.71
C GLU A 647 40.28 -8.46 20.12
N VAL A 648 40.16 -9.27 21.19
CA VAL A 648 41.20 -10.25 21.58
C VAL A 648 41.43 -11.29 20.48
N PHE A 649 40.37 -11.80 19.87
CA PHE A 649 40.49 -12.77 18.78
C PHE A 649 41.12 -12.14 17.53
N ARG A 650 40.78 -10.89 17.23
CA ARG A 650 41.42 -10.12 16.16
C ARG A 650 42.90 -9.93 16.40
N GLU A 651 43.29 -9.49 17.60
CA GLU A 651 44.69 -9.28 18.01
C GLU A 651 45.50 -10.60 17.88
N ARG A 652 44.89 -11.72 18.28
CA ARG A 652 45.50 -13.05 18.20
C ARG A 652 45.38 -13.71 16.83
N GLN A 653 44.95 -12.99 15.82
CA GLN A 653 44.81 -13.45 14.42
C GLN A 653 43.90 -14.71 14.26
N LEU A 654 42.93 -14.90 15.13
CA LEU A 654 41.91 -15.92 15.02
C LEU A 654 40.80 -15.55 14.06
N LEU A 655 40.59 -14.26 13.89
CA LEU A 655 39.67 -13.69 12.92
C LEU A 655 40.18 -12.36 12.36
N THR A 656 39.70 -11.98 11.18
CA THR A 656 39.80 -10.60 10.71
C THR A 656 38.48 -9.91 10.99
N LEU A 657 38.57 -8.64 11.40
CA LEU A 657 37.42 -7.82 11.76
C LEU A 657 37.62 -6.44 11.16
N ARG A 658 36.65 -5.98 10.36
CA ARG A 658 36.64 -4.65 9.78
C ARG A 658 35.29 -4.02 10.03
N GLN A 659 35.25 -2.87 10.65
CA GLN A 659 34.04 -2.10 10.89
C GLN A 659 34.01 -0.85 10.01
N GLU A 660 32.88 -0.64 9.32
CA GLU A 660 32.58 0.54 8.52
C GLU A 660 31.19 1.07 8.91
N GLY A 661 31.17 2.17 9.67
CA GLY A 661 29.95 2.70 10.24
C GLY A 661 29.25 1.68 11.15
N ASP A 662 27.99 1.38 10.85
CA ASP A 662 27.18 0.42 11.61
C ASP A 662 27.37 -1.05 11.17
N THR A 663 28.22 -1.30 10.19
CA THR A 663 28.45 -2.62 9.59
C THR A 663 29.79 -3.20 10.01
N ILE A 664 29.84 -4.49 10.27
CA ILE A 664 31.04 -5.25 10.58
C ILE A 664 31.20 -6.43 9.60
N SER A 665 32.43 -6.62 9.13
CA SER A 665 32.83 -7.79 8.35
C SER A 665 33.76 -8.66 9.16
N ILE A 666 33.44 -9.95 9.28
CA ILE A 666 34.21 -10.95 10.06
C ILE A 666 34.53 -12.14 9.15
N THR A 667 35.80 -12.55 9.19
CA THR A 667 36.25 -13.81 8.55
C THR A 667 37.08 -14.60 9.56
N LEU A 668 36.80 -15.89 9.75
CA LEU A 668 37.54 -16.74 10.66
C LEU A 668 38.85 -17.23 10.00
N THR A 669 39.98 -16.97 10.64
CA THR A 669 41.31 -17.33 10.17
C THR A 669 42.02 -18.34 11.07
N GLY A 670 41.44 -18.60 12.24
CA GLY A 670 42.00 -19.45 13.31
C GLY A 670 41.43 -20.85 13.43
N GLN A 671 40.60 -21.30 12.51
CA GLN A 671 40.01 -22.63 12.58
C GLN A 671 41.09 -23.71 12.63
N GLY A 672 41.03 -24.63 13.61
CA GLY A 672 42.01 -25.68 13.84
C GLY A 672 43.35 -25.22 14.44
N LYS A 673 43.53 -23.94 14.79
CA LYS A 673 44.74 -23.44 15.44
C LYS A 673 44.62 -23.48 16.96
N HIS A 674 45.71 -23.89 17.63
CA HIS A 674 45.86 -23.75 19.06
C HIS A 674 46.55 -22.43 19.39
N VAL A 675 45.81 -21.47 19.93
CA VAL A 675 46.31 -20.11 20.28
C VAL A 675 46.15 -19.88 21.78
N ARG A 676 47.21 -19.38 22.41
CA ARG A 676 47.18 -18.99 23.83
C ARG A 676 46.62 -17.56 23.94
N LEU A 677 45.39 -17.43 24.39
CA LEU A 677 44.73 -16.09 24.53
C LEU A 677 45.37 -15.24 25.60
N GLU A 678 46.01 -15.88 26.63
CA GLU A 678 46.72 -15.19 27.72
C GLU A 678 47.91 -14.34 27.21
N GLU A 679 48.39 -14.57 26.00
CA GLU A 679 49.43 -13.74 25.35
C GLU A 679 48.86 -12.47 24.67
N SER A 680 47.55 -12.24 24.76
CA SER A 680 46.94 -10.97 24.29
C SER A 680 47.36 -9.82 25.18
N GLY A 681 47.85 -8.73 24.57
CA GLY A 681 48.23 -7.50 25.29
C GLY A 681 47.03 -6.89 26.00
N TYR A 682 45.83 -6.97 25.43
CA TYR A 682 44.60 -6.49 26.09
C TYR A 682 44.32 -7.29 27.38
N LEU A 683 44.43 -8.63 27.36
CA LEU A 683 44.20 -9.45 28.53
C LEU A 683 45.28 -9.25 29.59
N GLN A 684 46.57 -9.11 29.19
CA GLN A 684 47.66 -8.84 30.11
C GLN A 684 47.49 -7.49 30.81
N GLY A 685 47.12 -6.43 30.05
CA GLY A 685 46.85 -5.11 30.61
C GLY A 685 45.69 -5.12 31.63
N LEU A 686 44.61 -5.87 31.38
CA LEU A 686 43.55 -6.01 32.38
C LEU A 686 44.01 -6.73 33.65
N HIS A 687 44.83 -7.78 33.52
CA HIS A 687 45.38 -8.49 34.66
C HIS A 687 46.34 -7.60 35.49
N GLU A 688 47.17 -6.75 34.88
CA GLU A 688 48.02 -5.80 35.56
C GLU A 688 47.21 -4.77 36.37
N VAL A 689 46.11 -4.26 35.80
CA VAL A 689 45.20 -3.31 36.50
C VAL A 689 44.57 -3.95 37.75
N MET A 690 44.34 -5.24 37.71
CA MET A 690 43.68 -5.98 38.80
C MET A 690 44.67 -6.44 39.89
N GLN A 691 46.01 -6.44 39.64
CA GLN A 691 46.97 -6.80 40.66
C GLN A 691 47.06 -5.66 41.70
N PRO A 692 46.98 -5.97 43.01
CA PRO A 692 47.21 -4.96 44.02
C PRO A 692 48.64 -4.45 43.87
N LYS A 693 48.84 -3.12 43.75
CA LYS A 693 50.20 -2.52 43.83
C LYS A 693 50.86 -3.02 45.11
N ARG A 694 51.91 -3.84 44.97
CA ARG A 694 52.81 -4.13 46.10
C ARG A 694 53.29 -2.80 46.65
N GLY A 695 52.94 -2.53 47.90
CA GLY A 695 53.33 -1.29 48.61
C GLY A 695 54.83 -1.08 48.49
N GLY A 696 55.20 0.07 47.92
CA GLY A 696 56.55 0.47 47.94
C GLY A 696 56.95 0.75 49.42
N ASP A 697 57.95 0.03 49.89
CA ASP A 697 58.61 0.34 51.13
C ASP A 697 59.02 1.83 51.13
N HIS A 698 58.40 2.61 52.03
CA HIS A 698 58.98 3.82 52.46
C HIS A 698 60.04 3.48 53.53
N HIS A 699 61.28 3.37 53.10
CA HIS A 699 62.42 3.59 53.96
C HIS A 699 62.85 5.05 53.73
N ASP A 700 62.89 5.72 54.91
CA ASP A 700 63.42 7.05 55.31
C ASP A 700 62.56 8.26 54.99
#